data_a2d2aac64b83278c156e4fb2b97d5203
#
_entry.id   a2d2aac64b83278c156e4fb2b97d5203
#
_cell.length_a   1.000
_cell.length_b   1.000
_cell.length_c   1.000
_cell.angle_alpha   90.00
_cell.angle_beta   90.00
_cell.angle_gamma   90.00
#
_symmetry.space_group_name_H-M   'P 1'
#
loop_
_entity.id
_entity.type
_entity.pdbx_description
1 polymer ?
#
loop_
_entity_poly.entity_id
_entity_poly.type
_entity_poly.pdbx_seq_one_letter_code
_entity_poly.pdbx_strand_id
1 'polypeptide(L)'
;MKYIILVLLCLTTSIVLGQDPIERPEKKNDSLSLGKKTKPINPKEKMENDSITLTIEDYKIISFERDTTYLDTTLTLQKEYKYNYLREDDFELMPFGNIGQAYNELGVDFERVGSYPNLGALAKDRKYLEREQIKYYNVATPMTELFFKTTLEEGQLLDANLAFNTSRRLNFSIGYIGFRSLGKYNDTQIESGNFTTTTNYISKNGRYTLRAHIAAQNIESEENGGLSDREEQFESGDEDFINRPRVDVLLDDANNKILGKRYYLDHQYKLVRTQLDSTRFEKTALSIGHSFEYETKYYQFLETSNDTLFGDAILSEIDDKAILKTFYNEANIQFYNKTLGKLVGGVNMYNYDYYFNSVFIEEDGTVIPNRLNGTEIGLVGDYEKRIGGFDFKADLRYNLSGELAGNVFNASASYSLNKNNKIKFSLHTSTRLPNFNYLLYQSEYLNYNWDNSEVFEKERASSLKGELFSKTWGNLMVKYSNLDNYTYFAPVSDEEIADGMDNAFIKPLQEGNTVSHLKVKYQKEFKVGMFALNNTVMYQNVTQDSQVLNVPQLVTRNTLYFSSDVFKKAMYLQTGVTFKYFTAYNMNGYNPVLGEFYVQNKEELGGYPLLDFFINARIQQTRIYLKAEHFNSSFSGYDYYAAPNYPYRDFVIRFGLVWNFFS
;
A
#
# COMPACT_ATOMS: atom_id res chain seq x y z
N MET A 1 13.29 -10.67 19.12
CA MET A 1 14.33 -10.52 18.09
C MET A 1 15.56 -11.40 18.30
N LYS A 2 16.23 -11.41 19.46
CA LYS A 2 17.41 -12.27 19.70
C LYS A 2 17.19 -13.77 19.43
N TYR A 3 16.02 -14.31 19.72
CA TYR A 3 15.72 -15.74 19.54
C TYR A 3 15.35 -16.11 18.09
N ILE A 4 14.83 -15.19 17.29
CA ILE A 4 14.52 -15.42 15.86
C ILE A 4 15.82 -15.48 15.04
N ILE A 5 16.81 -14.64 15.37
CA ILE A 5 18.13 -14.67 14.74
C ILE A 5 18.86 -15.98 15.11
N LEU A 6 18.69 -16.47 16.34
CA LEU A 6 19.28 -17.75 16.77
C LEU A 6 18.67 -18.94 16.04
N VAL A 7 17.35 -18.95 15.80
CA VAL A 7 16.66 -20.00 15.05
C VAL A 7 17.06 -19.98 13.56
N LEU A 8 17.23 -18.81 12.97
CA LEU A 8 17.74 -18.66 11.60
C LEU A 8 19.21 -19.11 11.50
N LEU A 9 20.05 -18.80 12.48
CA LEU A 9 21.44 -19.30 12.53
C LEU A 9 21.50 -20.81 12.71
N CYS A 10 20.65 -21.41 13.54
CA CYS A 10 20.58 -22.85 13.73
C CYS A 10 20.06 -23.59 12.49
N LEU A 11 19.16 -22.99 11.70
CA LEU A 11 18.70 -23.56 10.43
C LEU A 11 19.80 -23.52 9.35
N THR A 12 20.65 -22.51 9.33
CA THR A 12 21.77 -22.42 8.38
C THR A 12 22.92 -23.38 8.74
N THR A 13 23.16 -23.65 10.02
CA THR A 13 24.20 -24.59 10.46
C THR A 13 23.81 -26.05 10.26
N SER A 14 22.51 -26.37 10.31
CA SER A 14 22.03 -27.74 10.03
C SER A 14 22.13 -28.16 8.57
N ILE A 15 22.21 -27.21 7.64
CA ILE A 15 22.36 -27.49 6.20
C ILE A 15 23.83 -27.75 5.82
N VAL A 16 24.79 -27.30 6.64
CA VAL A 16 26.23 -27.44 6.37
C VAL A 16 26.82 -28.75 6.94
N LEU A 17 26.13 -29.43 7.86
CA LEU A 17 26.63 -30.65 8.51
C LEU A 17 26.16 -31.98 7.87
N GLY A 18 25.55 -31.94 6.68
CA GLY A 18 24.99 -33.10 6.00
C GLY A 18 25.73 -33.57 4.75
N GLN A 19 27.01 -33.24 4.56
CA GLN A 19 27.80 -33.81 3.46
C GLN A 19 28.91 -34.73 4.02
N ASP A 20 28.63 -36.02 4.01
CA ASP A 20 29.67 -37.04 4.15
C ASP A 20 30.63 -37.00 2.95
N PRO A 21 31.94 -37.16 3.17
CA PRO A 21 32.92 -37.19 2.07
C PRO A 21 32.74 -38.46 1.25
N ILE A 22 32.51 -38.26 -0.04
CA ILE A 22 32.49 -39.37 -1.02
C ILE A 22 33.91 -39.96 -1.13
N GLU A 23 34.10 -41.17 -0.59
CA GLU A 23 35.30 -41.98 -0.83
C GLU A 23 35.42 -42.33 -2.32
N ARG A 24 36.57 -42.01 -2.90
CA ARG A 24 36.93 -42.47 -4.25
C ARG A 24 37.33 -43.93 -4.18
N PRO A 25 36.78 -44.83 -5.01
CA PRO A 25 37.27 -46.20 -5.08
C PRO A 25 38.63 -46.26 -5.79
N GLU A 26 39.59 -46.90 -5.12
CA GLU A 26 40.90 -47.26 -5.65
C GLU A 26 40.78 -48.20 -6.87
N LYS A 27 41.58 -47.93 -7.92
CA LYS A 27 41.76 -48.81 -9.06
C LYS A 27 42.57 -50.02 -8.67
N LYS A 28 41.95 -51.21 -8.61
CA LYS A 28 42.66 -52.49 -8.73
C LYS A 28 42.90 -52.84 -10.21
N ASN A 29 44.16 -52.92 -10.56
CA ASN A 29 44.59 -53.60 -11.79
C ASN A 29 44.46 -55.08 -11.60
N ASP A 30 43.71 -55.77 -12.49
CA ASP A 30 43.94 -57.15 -12.79
C ASP A 30 43.80 -57.38 -14.28
N SER A 31 44.86 -57.88 -14.81
CA SER A 31 45.07 -58.30 -16.18
C SER A 31 44.55 -59.72 -16.45
N LEU A 32 44.18 -60.02 -17.72
CA LEU A 32 44.04 -61.28 -18.46
C LEU A 32 42.60 -61.60 -18.90
N SER A 33 42.31 -61.59 -20.12
CA SER A 33 42.60 -62.35 -21.33
C SER A 33 41.39 -62.45 -22.26
N LEU A 34 41.64 -62.28 -23.54
CA LEU A 34 41.06 -62.90 -24.72
C LEU A 34 39.55 -62.87 -25.05
N GLY A 35 39.27 -62.06 -26.07
CA GLY A 35 38.63 -62.61 -27.28
C GLY A 35 37.13 -62.43 -27.43
N LYS A 36 36.70 -61.33 -28.11
CA LYS A 36 35.80 -61.40 -29.27
C LYS A 36 35.66 -60.02 -29.92
N LYS A 37 35.93 -59.98 -31.21
CA LYS A 37 35.74 -58.82 -32.06
C LYS A 37 34.25 -58.39 -32.10
N THR A 38 33.91 -57.28 -31.60
CA THR A 38 32.70 -56.49 -31.91
C THR A 38 33.07 -55.18 -32.54
N LYS A 39 32.33 -54.75 -33.56
CA LYS A 39 32.54 -53.55 -34.37
C LYS A 39 32.64 -52.27 -33.51
N PRO A 40 33.41 -51.28 -33.93
CA PRO A 40 33.52 -50.03 -33.21
C PRO A 40 32.18 -49.29 -33.28
N ILE A 41 31.55 -49.07 -32.12
CA ILE A 41 30.46 -48.15 -31.92
C ILE A 41 31.07 -46.75 -31.93
N ASN A 42 30.57 -45.94 -32.82
CA ASN A 42 30.95 -44.53 -33.04
C ASN A 42 30.68 -43.69 -31.77
N PRO A 43 31.68 -43.13 -31.09
CA PRO A 43 31.42 -42.32 -29.90
C PRO A 43 31.16 -40.86 -30.29
N LYS A 44 30.05 -40.59 -30.96
CA LYS A 44 29.53 -39.26 -31.23
C LYS A 44 28.01 -39.22 -31.20
N GLU A 45 27.41 -39.81 -30.20
CA GLU A 45 26.16 -39.25 -29.68
C GLU A 45 26.56 -38.28 -28.57
N LYS A 46 26.78 -37.02 -28.95
CA LYS A 46 26.70 -35.89 -28.05
C LYS A 46 25.38 -36.04 -27.33
N MET A 47 25.40 -36.34 -26.02
CA MET A 47 24.32 -35.87 -25.14
C MET A 47 24.23 -34.37 -25.36
N GLU A 48 23.29 -33.96 -26.16
CA GLU A 48 22.76 -32.58 -26.08
C GLU A 48 22.21 -32.46 -24.66
N ASN A 49 23.02 -31.91 -23.75
CA ASN A 49 22.51 -31.25 -22.59
C ASN A 49 21.64 -30.15 -23.15
N ASP A 50 20.35 -30.37 -23.27
CA ASP A 50 19.36 -29.34 -23.32
C ASP A 50 19.52 -28.55 -22.02
N SER A 51 20.47 -27.60 -22.00
CA SER A 51 20.55 -26.58 -20.99
C SER A 51 19.26 -25.79 -21.11
N ILE A 52 18.30 -26.07 -20.21
CA ILE A 52 17.06 -25.30 -20.10
C ILE A 52 17.48 -23.85 -19.87
N THR A 53 17.43 -23.04 -20.93
CA THR A 53 17.67 -21.61 -20.82
C THR A 53 16.49 -20.99 -20.08
N LEU A 54 16.71 -20.67 -18.80
CA LEU A 54 15.72 -19.96 -18.00
C LEU A 54 15.47 -18.57 -18.58
N THR A 55 14.23 -18.20 -18.66
CA THR A 55 13.75 -16.90 -19.15
C THR A 55 13.04 -16.15 -18.02
N ILE A 56 12.77 -14.86 -18.22
CA ILE A 56 11.97 -14.07 -17.28
C ILE A 56 10.57 -14.67 -17.05
N GLU A 57 10.00 -15.33 -18.04
CA GLU A 57 8.68 -15.96 -17.95
C GLU A 57 8.63 -17.12 -16.95
N ASP A 58 9.80 -17.61 -16.51
CA ASP A 58 9.95 -18.61 -15.47
C ASP A 58 9.91 -18.04 -14.05
N TYR A 59 9.93 -16.70 -13.91
CA TYR A 59 9.85 -15.97 -12.63
C TYR A 59 8.56 -15.16 -12.55
N LYS A 60 7.52 -15.77 -11.98
CA LYS A 60 6.17 -15.23 -11.94
C LYS A 60 5.86 -14.62 -10.58
N ILE A 61 5.22 -13.45 -10.62
CA ILE A 61 4.61 -12.80 -9.47
C ILE A 61 3.09 -12.89 -9.67
N ILE A 62 2.39 -13.45 -8.71
CA ILE A 62 0.96 -13.69 -8.75
C ILE A 62 0.29 -12.75 -7.76
N SER A 63 -0.62 -11.89 -8.24
CA SER A 63 -1.41 -10.98 -7.40
C SER A 63 -2.50 -11.71 -6.61
N PHE A 64 -3.17 -10.98 -5.73
CA PHE A 64 -4.34 -11.47 -5.02
C PHE A 64 -5.44 -11.95 -5.98
N GLU A 65 -5.75 -11.21 -7.04
CA GLU A 65 -6.74 -11.53 -8.08
C GLU A 65 -6.29 -12.67 -9.00
N ARG A 66 -5.13 -13.27 -8.75
CA ARG A 66 -4.49 -14.34 -9.54
C ARG A 66 -4.00 -13.88 -10.92
N ASP A 67 -3.85 -12.59 -11.14
CA ASP A 67 -3.15 -12.09 -12.30
C ASP A 67 -1.66 -12.37 -12.19
N THR A 68 -1.06 -12.76 -13.31
CA THR A 68 0.36 -13.10 -13.34
C THR A 68 1.13 -11.99 -14.03
N THR A 69 2.14 -11.48 -13.33
CA THR A 69 3.18 -10.60 -13.86
C THR A 69 4.53 -11.29 -13.76
N TYR A 70 5.53 -10.75 -14.44
CA TYR A 70 6.88 -11.28 -14.41
C TYR A 70 7.79 -10.32 -13.68
N LEU A 71 8.86 -10.86 -13.11
CA LEU A 71 9.87 -10.04 -12.47
C LEU A 71 10.40 -9.01 -13.49
N ASP A 72 10.56 -7.76 -13.06
CA ASP A 72 11.16 -6.73 -13.92
C ASP A 72 12.68 -6.95 -14.06
N THR A 73 13.07 -7.86 -14.95
CA THR A 73 14.49 -8.10 -15.26
C THR A 73 15.06 -7.06 -16.19
N THR A 74 14.24 -6.19 -16.79
CA THR A 74 14.78 -5.07 -17.56
C THR A 74 15.44 -4.05 -16.64
N LEU A 75 15.19 -4.16 -15.33
CA LEU A 75 15.75 -3.29 -14.31
C LEU A 75 15.52 -1.82 -14.69
N THR A 76 14.30 -1.47 -15.05
CA THR A 76 13.98 -0.13 -15.52
C THR A 76 14.08 0.90 -14.40
N LEU A 77 14.66 2.05 -14.70
CA LEU A 77 14.72 3.22 -13.83
C LEU A 77 13.57 4.22 -14.09
N GLN A 78 12.74 3.93 -15.08
CA GLN A 78 11.84 4.92 -15.71
C GLN A 78 10.80 5.52 -14.78
N LYS A 79 10.54 4.91 -13.62
CA LYS A 79 9.51 5.36 -12.68
C LYS A 79 10.05 5.80 -11.33
N GLU A 80 11.31 5.57 -11.04
CA GLU A 80 11.86 5.77 -9.69
C GLU A 80 11.73 7.22 -9.19
N TYR A 81 11.85 8.21 -10.05
CA TYR A 81 11.66 9.61 -9.68
C TYR A 81 10.24 9.98 -9.24
N LYS A 82 9.25 9.12 -9.53
CA LYS A 82 7.84 9.29 -9.14
C LYS A 82 7.52 8.65 -7.81
N TYR A 83 8.40 7.79 -7.29
CA TYR A 83 8.10 6.94 -6.16
C TYR A 83 8.52 7.57 -4.84
N ASN A 84 7.64 7.41 -3.85
CA ASN A 84 7.97 7.62 -2.46
C ASN A 84 8.85 6.47 -1.90
N TYR A 85 9.05 6.43 -0.59
CA TYR A 85 9.85 5.39 0.06
C TYR A 85 9.18 4.01 0.03
N LEU A 86 7.84 3.94 -0.12
CA LEU A 86 7.05 2.70 -0.27
C LEU A 86 7.00 2.19 -1.72
N ARG A 87 7.70 2.82 -2.67
CA ARG A 87 7.65 2.55 -4.11
C ARG A 87 6.26 2.80 -4.73
N GLU A 88 5.51 3.72 -4.17
CA GLU A 88 4.22 4.20 -4.68
C GLU A 88 4.38 5.57 -5.35
N ASP A 89 3.51 5.85 -6.33
CA ASP A 89 3.49 7.16 -7.00
C ASP A 89 3.03 8.24 -6.01
N ASP A 90 3.87 9.26 -5.77
CA ASP A 90 3.66 10.32 -4.78
C ASP A 90 2.84 11.52 -5.29
N PHE A 91 2.26 11.42 -6.48
CA PHE A 91 1.64 12.56 -7.17
C PHE A 91 0.46 13.20 -6.39
N GLU A 92 -0.35 12.41 -5.73
CA GLU A 92 -1.53 12.87 -4.98
C GLU A 92 -1.28 12.92 -3.46
N LEU A 93 -0.01 13.02 -3.04
CA LEU A 93 0.39 12.91 -1.65
C LEU A 93 1.28 14.07 -1.23
N MET A 94 0.95 14.71 -0.11
CA MET A 94 1.80 15.70 0.57
C MET A 94 2.36 15.09 1.85
N PRO A 95 3.65 14.71 1.89
CA PRO A 95 4.25 14.09 3.06
C PRO A 95 4.58 15.13 4.14
N PHE A 96 4.53 14.71 5.40
CA PHE A 96 5.03 15.47 6.54
C PHE A 96 6.57 15.57 6.54
N GLY A 97 7.11 16.30 7.49
CA GLY A 97 8.54 16.61 7.59
C GLY A 97 9.43 15.38 7.61
N ASN A 98 9.12 14.36 8.42
CA ASN A 98 9.88 13.12 8.45
C ASN A 98 9.35 12.09 7.42
N ILE A 99 10.25 11.27 6.89
CA ILE A 99 9.89 10.16 6.02
C ILE A 99 9.18 9.10 6.86
N GLY A 100 7.99 8.72 6.40
CA GLY A 100 7.18 7.71 7.07
C GLY A 100 6.13 8.28 8.03
N GLN A 101 6.12 9.57 8.32
CA GLN A 101 4.96 10.24 8.92
C GLN A 101 3.75 10.19 7.98
N ALA A 102 2.64 10.75 8.42
CA ALA A 102 1.41 10.84 7.65
C ALA A 102 1.59 11.55 6.30
N TYR A 103 0.66 11.29 5.41
CA TYR A 103 0.54 12.01 4.13
C TYR A 103 -0.82 12.67 4.08
N ASN A 104 -0.86 13.97 3.91
CA ASN A 104 -2.09 14.65 3.53
C ASN A 104 -2.44 14.32 2.07
N GLU A 105 -3.68 14.02 1.77
CA GLU A 105 -4.09 13.62 0.44
C GLU A 105 -4.47 14.83 -0.42
N LEU A 106 -3.76 15.02 -1.53
CA LEU A 106 -4.06 16.05 -2.53
C LEU A 106 -5.11 15.58 -3.54
N GLY A 107 -5.48 14.30 -3.51
CA GLY A 107 -6.46 13.71 -4.41
C GLY A 107 -7.16 12.53 -3.79
N VAL A 108 -8.47 12.61 -3.65
CA VAL A 108 -9.29 11.55 -3.03
C VAL A 108 -9.76 10.50 -4.03
N ASP A 109 -9.97 9.27 -3.53
CA ASP A 109 -10.49 8.14 -4.30
C ASP A 109 -11.50 7.32 -3.47
N PHE A 110 -12.76 7.39 -3.86
CA PHE A 110 -13.87 6.71 -3.18
C PHE A 110 -14.16 5.29 -3.71
N GLU A 111 -13.40 4.80 -4.69
CA GLU A 111 -13.55 3.43 -5.22
C GLU A 111 -12.81 2.37 -4.38
N ARG A 112 -11.96 2.79 -3.45
CA ARG A 112 -11.20 1.89 -2.57
C ARG A 112 -11.95 1.50 -1.30
N VAL A 113 -13.23 1.21 -1.44
CA VAL A 113 -14.10 0.92 -0.32
C VAL A 113 -14.33 -0.58 -0.23
N GLY A 114 -13.94 -1.19 0.90
CA GLY A 114 -14.30 -2.56 1.25
C GLY A 114 -15.78 -2.67 1.65
N SER A 115 -16.32 -3.89 1.72
CA SER A 115 -17.71 -4.14 2.12
C SER A 115 -17.96 -3.87 3.60
N TYR A 116 -16.92 -3.84 4.42
CA TYR A 116 -17.01 -3.73 5.87
C TYR A 116 -16.18 -2.56 6.38
N PRO A 117 -16.55 -1.96 7.53
CA PRO A 117 -15.75 -0.93 8.20
C PRO A 117 -14.33 -1.39 8.51
N ASN A 118 -13.37 -0.47 8.42
CA ASN A 118 -12.00 -0.68 8.88
C ASN A 118 -11.84 -0.18 10.33
N LEU A 119 -10.69 -0.51 10.95
CA LEU A 119 -10.34 -0.07 12.29
C LEU A 119 -10.41 1.47 12.44
N GLY A 120 -9.95 2.22 11.43
CA GLY A 120 -9.64 3.64 11.46
C GLY A 120 -8.12 3.87 11.47
N ALA A 121 -7.68 5.04 11.93
CA ALA A 121 -6.29 5.49 11.95
C ALA A 121 -5.66 5.52 10.55
N LEU A 122 -6.42 6.01 9.55
CA LEU A 122 -6.06 5.93 8.13
C LEU A 122 -4.83 6.77 7.77
N ALA A 123 -4.51 7.82 8.54
CA ALA A 123 -3.30 8.61 8.33
C ALA A 123 -2.03 7.79 8.62
N LYS A 124 -2.12 6.74 9.42
CA LYS A 124 -0.99 5.90 9.88
C LYS A 124 -0.89 4.56 9.19
N ASP A 125 -1.97 4.06 8.58
CA ASP A 125 -2.01 2.70 8.06
C ASP A 125 -1.40 2.52 6.66
N ARG A 126 -0.98 3.59 5.97
CA ARG A 126 -0.42 3.52 4.60
C ARG A 126 0.74 2.52 4.43
N LYS A 127 1.51 2.25 5.48
CA LYS A 127 2.56 1.22 5.49
C LYS A 127 2.03 -0.18 5.78
N TYR A 128 0.80 -0.28 6.22
CA TYR A 128 0.16 -1.55 6.53
C TYR A 128 -0.18 -2.27 5.24
N LEU A 129 0.36 -3.47 5.07
CA LEU A 129 0.11 -4.29 3.88
C LEU A 129 -1.23 -4.99 4.04
N GLU A 130 -2.23 -4.55 3.29
CA GLU A 130 -3.51 -5.24 3.20
C GLU A 130 -3.37 -6.55 2.39
N ARG A 131 -4.34 -7.47 2.51
CA ARG A 131 -4.25 -8.79 1.87
C ARG A 131 -4.12 -8.70 0.35
N GLU A 132 -4.74 -7.70 -0.27
CA GLU A 132 -4.71 -7.46 -1.72
C GLU A 132 -3.33 -7.05 -2.23
N GLN A 133 -2.47 -6.51 -1.36
CA GLN A 133 -1.10 -6.11 -1.68
C GLN A 133 -0.10 -7.25 -1.58
N ILE A 134 -0.47 -8.38 -0.95
CA ILE A 134 0.42 -9.53 -0.79
C ILE A 134 0.63 -10.24 -2.12
N LYS A 135 1.89 -10.46 -2.46
CA LYS A 135 2.34 -11.12 -3.70
C LYS A 135 2.77 -12.55 -3.42
N TYR A 136 2.41 -13.46 -4.34
CA TYR A 136 2.85 -14.84 -4.32
C TYR A 136 3.80 -15.08 -5.47
N TYR A 137 4.72 -16.02 -5.30
CA TYR A 137 5.79 -16.23 -6.25
C TYR A 137 5.72 -17.65 -6.85
N ASN A 138 6.17 -17.78 -8.11
CA ASN A 138 6.47 -19.04 -8.73
C ASN A 138 7.77 -18.85 -9.52
N VAL A 139 8.86 -19.38 -8.99
CA VAL A 139 10.23 -19.17 -9.48
C VAL A 139 10.86 -20.46 -9.94
N ALA A 140 11.70 -20.40 -10.97
CA ALA A 140 12.44 -21.55 -11.46
C ALA A 140 13.62 -21.90 -10.56
N THR A 141 14.34 -20.89 -10.09
CA THR A 141 15.45 -20.98 -9.13
C THR A 141 15.25 -19.96 -8.02
N PRO A 142 15.93 -20.07 -6.87
CA PRO A 142 15.86 -19.08 -5.82
C PRO A 142 16.23 -17.67 -6.32
N MET A 143 15.48 -16.70 -5.87
CA MET A 143 15.63 -15.29 -6.21
C MET A 143 15.57 -14.43 -4.96
N THR A 144 16.47 -13.47 -4.87
CA THR A 144 16.46 -12.46 -3.80
C THR A 144 16.45 -11.07 -4.41
N GLU A 145 15.55 -10.22 -3.94
CA GLU A 145 15.58 -8.77 -4.17
C GLU A 145 15.90 -8.07 -2.86
N LEU A 146 16.89 -7.19 -2.87
CA LEU A 146 17.24 -6.31 -1.77
C LEU A 146 17.08 -4.86 -2.25
N PHE A 147 16.24 -4.11 -1.58
CA PHE A 147 16.09 -2.68 -1.75
C PHE A 147 16.51 -1.98 -0.46
N PHE A 148 17.44 -1.06 -0.59
CA PHE A 148 17.92 -0.22 0.50
C PHE A 148 17.73 1.25 0.12
N LYS A 149 17.34 2.09 1.09
CA LYS A 149 17.25 3.53 0.93
C LYS A 149 17.54 4.23 2.24
N THR A 150 18.31 5.32 2.20
CA THR A 150 18.50 6.18 3.37
C THR A 150 17.23 6.96 3.68
N THR A 151 17.02 7.26 4.95
CA THR A 151 15.93 8.11 5.45
C THR A 151 16.49 9.47 5.91
N LEU A 152 15.69 10.24 6.66
CA LEU A 152 16.11 11.51 7.25
C LEU A 152 16.84 11.28 8.55
N GLU A 153 17.96 11.98 8.72
CA GLU A 153 18.90 11.84 9.81
C GLU A 153 19.35 10.37 9.96
N GLU A 154 19.31 9.80 11.13
CA GLU A 154 19.70 8.43 11.39
C GLU A 154 18.59 7.46 11.00
N GLY A 155 18.85 6.58 10.03
CA GLY A 155 17.92 5.51 9.70
C GLY A 155 17.99 5.04 8.27
N GLN A 156 17.17 4.03 7.98
CA GLN A 156 17.16 3.35 6.69
C GLN A 156 15.85 2.62 6.43
N LEU A 157 15.59 2.39 5.16
CA LEU A 157 14.62 1.42 4.66
C LEU A 157 15.37 0.21 4.10
N LEU A 158 15.01 -0.97 4.55
CA LEU A 158 15.40 -2.25 3.96
C LEU A 158 14.15 -3.02 3.56
N ASP A 159 13.97 -3.29 2.25
CA ASP A 159 12.94 -4.18 1.73
C ASP A 159 13.65 -5.39 1.10
N ALA A 160 13.52 -6.54 1.75
CA ALA A 160 14.17 -7.78 1.38
C ALA A 160 13.12 -8.83 1.07
N ASN A 161 13.19 -9.44 -0.11
CA ASN A 161 12.32 -10.54 -0.50
C ASN A 161 13.14 -11.71 -1.04
N LEU A 162 12.98 -12.88 -0.40
CA LEU A 162 13.54 -14.14 -0.84
C LEU A 162 12.40 -15.03 -1.34
N ALA A 163 12.41 -15.41 -2.61
CA ALA A 163 11.50 -16.38 -3.19
C ALA A 163 12.25 -17.64 -3.62
N PHE A 164 11.75 -18.81 -3.27
CA PHE A 164 12.37 -20.08 -3.58
C PHE A 164 11.33 -21.18 -3.78
N ASN A 165 11.75 -22.28 -4.35
CA ASN A 165 10.91 -23.45 -4.56
C ASN A 165 11.57 -24.73 -4.03
N THR A 166 10.75 -25.66 -3.55
CA THR A 166 11.18 -27.03 -3.24
C THR A 166 10.83 -27.99 -4.37
N SER A 167 9.99 -27.56 -5.29
CA SER A 167 9.64 -28.22 -6.53
C SER A 167 9.01 -27.23 -7.50
N ARG A 168 8.88 -27.57 -8.78
CA ARG A 168 8.16 -26.74 -9.77
C ARG A 168 6.72 -26.40 -9.38
N ARG A 169 6.17 -27.04 -8.35
CA ARG A 169 4.77 -26.90 -7.92
C ARG A 169 4.58 -26.27 -6.57
N LEU A 170 5.62 -26.20 -5.76
CA LEU A 170 5.56 -25.64 -4.41
C LEU A 170 6.63 -24.56 -4.27
N ASN A 171 6.16 -23.34 -4.11
CA ASN A 171 6.97 -22.15 -3.98
C ASN A 171 6.67 -21.44 -2.67
N PHE A 172 7.68 -20.80 -2.13
CA PHE A 172 7.62 -20.02 -0.92
C PHE A 172 8.26 -18.65 -1.14
N SER A 173 7.84 -17.66 -0.35
CA SER A 173 8.61 -16.45 -0.19
C SER A 173 8.67 -16.01 1.27
N ILE A 174 9.72 -15.30 1.61
CA ILE A 174 9.90 -14.60 2.88
C ILE A 174 10.24 -13.16 2.54
N GLY A 175 9.40 -12.24 2.99
CA GLY A 175 9.59 -10.80 2.82
C GLY A 175 9.74 -10.13 4.16
N TYR A 176 10.59 -9.11 4.22
CA TYR A 176 10.75 -8.24 5.38
C TYR A 176 10.99 -6.82 4.91
N ILE A 177 10.14 -5.90 5.37
CA ILE A 177 10.32 -4.47 5.18
C ILE A 177 10.59 -3.86 6.55
N GLY A 178 11.84 -3.48 6.78
CA GLY A 178 12.27 -2.77 7.99
C GLY A 178 12.52 -1.30 7.66
N PHE A 179 12.00 -0.41 8.47
CA PHE A 179 12.09 1.03 8.27
C PHE A 179 12.37 1.73 9.60
N ARG A 180 13.29 2.70 9.55
CA ARG A 180 13.51 3.66 10.64
C ARG A 180 13.86 5.01 10.05
N SER A 181 13.36 6.09 10.66
CA SER A 181 13.74 7.47 10.37
C SER A 181 13.63 8.29 11.64
N LEU A 182 14.70 8.97 12.04
CA LEU A 182 14.71 9.82 13.23
C LEU A 182 13.92 11.12 12.96
N GLY A 183 14.10 11.72 11.78
CA GLY A 183 13.56 13.03 11.45
C GLY A 183 14.46 14.17 11.91
N LYS A 184 14.09 15.40 11.55
CA LYS A 184 14.85 16.61 11.91
C LYS A 184 14.26 17.35 13.11
N TYR A 185 12.97 17.24 13.33
CA TYR A 185 12.28 17.83 14.47
C TYR A 185 12.28 16.84 15.62
N ASN A 186 12.18 17.33 16.86
CA ASN A 186 12.01 16.49 18.04
C ASN A 186 10.73 15.64 17.92
N ASP A 187 10.76 14.47 18.55
CA ASP A 187 9.63 13.56 18.72
C ASP A 187 8.90 13.23 17.41
N THR A 188 9.71 12.91 16.37
CA THR A 188 9.22 12.49 15.05
C THR A 188 9.80 11.17 14.57
N GLN A 189 10.45 10.40 15.46
CA GLN A 189 11.00 9.11 15.08
C GLN A 189 9.91 8.13 14.66
N ILE A 190 10.21 7.37 13.61
CA ILE A 190 9.31 6.35 13.09
C ILE A 190 10.05 5.06 12.89
N GLU A 191 9.43 3.97 13.32
CA GLU A 191 9.92 2.62 13.11
C GLU A 191 8.80 1.73 12.55
N SER A 192 9.14 0.85 11.63
CA SER A 192 8.22 -0.20 11.20
C SER A 192 8.94 -1.49 10.82
N GLY A 193 8.25 -2.61 11.06
CA GLY A 193 8.71 -3.93 10.66
C GLY A 193 7.54 -4.74 10.12
N ASN A 194 7.55 -5.03 8.81
CA ASN A 194 6.53 -5.83 8.15
C ASN A 194 7.17 -7.14 7.70
N PHE A 195 6.80 -8.23 8.35
CA PHE A 195 7.21 -9.59 8.00
C PHE A 195 6.09 -10.29 7.24
N THR A 196 6.41 -10.90 6.11
CA THR A 196 5.47 -11.70 5.32
C THR A 196 6.10 -13.02 4.94
N THR A 197 5.31 -14.08 4.97
CA THR A 197 5.69 -15.35 4.34
C THR A 197 4.53 -15.85 3.49
N THR A 198 4.83 -16.31 2.28
CA THR A 198 3.81 -16.75 1.34
C THR A 198 4.13 -18.16 0.80
N THR A 199 3.07 -18.86 0.45
CA THR A 199 3.15 -20.19 -0.18
C THR A 199 2.22 -20.22 -1.39
N ASN A 200 2.70 -20.81 -2.48
CA ASN A 200 1.92 -21.09 -3.68
C ASN A 200 2.14 -22.54 -4.11
N TYR A 201 1.05 -23.30 -4.18
CA TYR A 201 1.08 -24.71 -4.54
C TYR A 201 0.10 -25.05 -5.65
N ILE A 202 0.55 -25.92 -6.57
CA ILE A 202 -0.27 -26.47 -7.65
C ILE A 202 -0.06 -28.00 -7.67
N SER A 203 -1.12 -28.80 -7.59
CA SER A 203 -1.05 -30.25 -7.64
C SER A 203 -0.51 -30.79 -9.00
N LYS A 204 0.00 -32.01 -9.03
CA LYS A 204 0.58 -32.64 -10.22
C LYS A 204 -0.37 -32.65 -11.43
N ASN A 205 -1.66 -32.89 -11.18
CA ASN A 205 -2.70 -32.89 -12.20
C ASN A 205 -3.25 -31.51 -12.52
N GLY A 206 -2.77 -30.43 -11.85
CA GLY A 206 -3.21 -29.07 -12.03
C GLY A 206 -4.66 -28.77 -11.58
N ARG A 207 -5.28 -29.72 -10.83
CA ARG A 207 -6.67 -29.55 -10.37
C ARG A 207 -6.78 -28.77 -9.06
N TYR A 208 -5.83 -28.94 -8.16
CA TYR A 208 -5.81 -28.25 -6.87
C TYR A 208 -4.76 -27.16 -6.87
N THR A 209 -5.16 -25.97 -6.45
CA THR A 209 -4.28 -24.82 -6.22
C THR A 209 -4.51 -24.29 -4.82
N LEU A 210 -3.43 -23.86 -4.18
CA LEU A 210 -3.46 -23.25 -2.84
C LEU A 210 -2.51 -22.08 -2.80
N ARG A 211 -2.95 -21.00 -2.16
CA ARG A 211 -2.12 -19.85 -1.75
C ARG A 211 -2.37 -19.61 -0.27
N ALA A 212 -1.32 -19.33 0.46
CA ALA A 212 -1.43 -18.95 1.86
C ALA A 212 -0.39 -17.90 2.19
N HIS A 213 -0.70 -17.05 3.15
CA HIS A 213 0.28 -16.13 3.72
C HIS A 213 0.06 -15.91 5.21
N ILE A 214 1.15 -15.51 5.86
CA ILE A 214 1.15 -14.95 7.20
C ILE A 214 1.81 -13.58 7.07
N ALA A 215 1.18 -12.55 7.63
CA ALA A 215 1.74 -11.22 7.76
C ALA A 215 1.76 -10.81 9.23
N ALA A 216 2.89 -10.28 9.70
CA ALA A 216 3.04 -9.70 11.02
C ALA A 216 3.66 -8.31 10.87
N GLN A 217 2.95 -7.29 11.32
CA GLN A 217 3.24 -5.91 11.02
C GLN A 217 3.22 -5.07 12.28
N ASN A 218 4.24 -4.22 12.43
CA ASN A 218 4.36 -3.25 13.52
C ASN A 218 4.78 -1.91 12.92
N ILE A 219 4.00 -0.88 13.18
CA ILE A 219 4.26 0.50 12.76
C ILE A 219 4.16 1.35 14.00
N GLU A 220 5.22 2.05 14.36
CA GLU A 220 5.34 2.86 15.56
C GLU A 220 5.88 4.24 15.18
N SER A 221 5.33 5.28 15.77
CA SER A 221 5.65 6.67 15.47
C SER A 221 5.57 7.50 16.73
N GLU A 222 6.61 8.26 17.02
CA GLU A 222 6.53 9.39 17.94
C GLU A 222 5.65 10.47 17.32
N GLU A 223 4.94 11.21 18.17
CA GLU A 223 4.01 12.27 17.78
C GLU A 223 4.36 13.56 18.51
N ASN A 224 4.79 14.57 17.76
CA ASN A 224 5.17 15.85 18.33
C ASN A 224 4.05 16.91 18.34
N GLY A 225 2.84 16.57 17.89
CA GLY A 225 1.70 17.49 17.86
C GLY A 225 1.81 18.65 16.83
N GLY A 226 2.96 18.82 16.19
CA GLY A 226 3.28 19.96 15.35
C GLY A 226 4.09 21.04 16.05
N LEU A 227 4.35 22.16 15.37
CA LEU A 227 5.11 23.30 15.90
C LEU A 227 4.29 24.06 16.94
N SER A 228 4.93 24.44 18.05
CA SER A 228 4.28 25.27 19.10
C SER A 228 4.28 26.76 18.78
N ASP A 229 5.33 27.24 18.11
CA ASP A 229 5.48 28.65 17.71
C ASP A 229 5.97 28.75 16.27
N ARG A 230 5.03 28.92 15.35
CA ARG A 230 5.30 29.03 13.91
C ARG A 230 5.95 30.35 13.54
N GLU A 231 5.43 31.45 14.07
CA GLU A 231 5.81 32.81 13.64
C GLU A 231 7.24 33.14 14.05
N GLU A 232 7.61 32.87 15.30
CA GLU A 232 8.93 33.21 15.83
C GLU A 232 9.99 32.15 15.43
N GLN A 233 9.67 30.85 15.50
CA GLN A 233 10.67 29.81 15.38
C GLN A 233 10.79 29.20 13.97
N PHE A 234 9.76 29.30 13.14
CA PHE A 234 9.77 28.67 11.83
C PHE A 234 9.73 29.69 10.66
N GLU A 235 8.85 30.69 10.73
CA GLU A 235 8.60 31.66 9.65
C GLU A 235 9.50 32.89 9.75
N SER A 236 10.08 33.20 10.92
CA SER A 236 10.93 34.38 11.14
C SER A 236 12.20 34.39 10.29
N GLY A 237 12.69 33.22 9.86
CA GLY A 237 13.97 33.08 9.18
C GLY A 237 15.17 33.22 10.11
N ASP A 238 15.00 33.16 11.43
CA ASP A 238 16.08 33.18 12.40
C ASP A 238 17.03 31.98 12.21
N GLU A 239 18.33 32.26 12.11
CA GLU A 239 19.35 31.25 11.86
C GLU A 239 19.45 30.20 12.99
N ASP A 240 19.05 30.54 14.23
CA ASP A 240 19.10 29.62 15.36
C ASP A 240 18.12 28.45 15.18
N PHE A 241 16.98 28.66 14.53
CA PHE A 241 15.95 27.66 14.28
C PHE A 241 16.13 26.88 12.96
N ILE A 242 17.14 27.21 12.14
CA ILE A 242 17.57 26.35 11.03
C ILE A 242 18.01 24.96 11.57
N ASN A 243 18.56 24.95 12.80
CA ASN A 243 18.78 23.72 13.55
C ASN A 243 17.45 23.23 14.15
N ARG A 244 16.69 22.41 13.38
CA ARG A 244 15.32 22.00 13.69
C ARG A 244 15.09 21.35 15.07
N PRO A 245 16.04 20.64 15.71
CA PRO A 245 15.91 20.22 17.11
C PRO A 245 15.79 21.33 18.15
N ARG A 246 15.98 22.60 17.77
CA ARG A 246 15.75 23.77 18.63
C ARG A 246 14.34 24.35 18.54
N VAL A 247 13.57 23.90 17.55
CA VAL A 247 12.19 24.33 17.36
C VAL A 247 11.32 23.59 18.35
N ASP A 248 10.53 24.33 19.14
CA ASP A 248 9.62 23.76 20.12
C ASP A 248 8.42 23.08 19.43
N VAL A 249 7.99 21.99 20.01
CA VAL A 249 6.87 21.18 19.53
C VAL A 249 5.80 21.09 20.60
N LEU A 250 4.57 20.72 20.20
CA LEU A 250 3.43 20.69 21.09
C LEU A 250 3.39 19.48 22.03
N LEU A 251 4.00 18.34 21.62
CA LEU A 251 4.05 17.11 22.40
C LEU A 251 5.49 16.59 22.43
N ASP A 252 5.94 16.09 23.58
CA ASP A 252 7.31 15.59 23.79
C ASP A 252 7.37 14.12 24.28
N ASP A 253 6.24 13.48 24.57
CA ASP A 253 6.18 12.12 25.12
C ASP A 253 5.06 11.25 24.51
N ALA A 254 4.47 11.69 23.41
CA ALA A 254 3.39 10.99 22.76
C ALA A 254 3.85 10.03 21.65
N ASN A 255 3.19 8.89 21.58
CA ASN A 255 3.46 7.86 20.59
C ASN A 255 2.18 7.26 20.03
N ASN A 256 2.19 6.77 18.80
CA ASN A 256 1.15 5.88 18.31
C ASN A 256 1.72 4.60 17.68
N LYS A 257 0.87 3.58 17.66
CA LYS A 257 1.26 2.26 17.19
C LYS A 257 0.12 1.55 16.47
N ILE A 258 0.42 0.98 15.29
CA ILE A 258 -0.43 -0.02 14.64
C ILE A 258 0.29 -1.35 14.69
N LEU A 259 -0.37 -2.38 15.22
CA LEU A 259 0.14 -3.75 15.17
C LEU A 259 -0.93 -4.66 14.58
N GLY A 260 -0.53 -5.48 13.60
CA GLY A 260 -1.44 -6.43 12.96
C GLY A 260 -0.80 -7.79 12.71
N LYS A 261 -1.63 -8.82 12.78
CA LYS A 261 -1.27 -10.20 12.42
C LYS A 261 -2.39 -10.79 11.58
N ARG A 262 -2.03 -11.26 10.39
CA ARG A 262 -2.98 -11.88 9.44
C ARG A 262 -2.53 -13.28 9.06
N TYR A 263 -3.52 -14.16 9.02
CA TYR A 263 -3.41 -15.53 8.50
C TYR A 263 -4.41 -15.68 7.37
N TYR A 264 -3.93 -16.02 6.19
CA TYR A 264 -4.75 -16.13 4.98
C TYR A 264 -4.51 -17.45 4.28
N LEU A 265 -5.61 -18.04 3.80
CA LEU A 265 -5.61 -19.25 2.98
C LEU A 265 -6.64 -19.08 1.86
N ASP A 266 -6.25 -19.39 0.62
CA ASP A 266 -7.12 -19.43 -0.55
C ASP A 266 -6.82 -20.69 -1.35
N HIS A 267 -7.80 -21.55 -1.51
CA HIS A 267 -7.64 -22.78 -2.24
C HIS A 267 -8.81 -23.10 -3.15
N GLN A 268 -8.51 -23.80 -4.22
CA GLN A 268 -9.47 -24.10 -5.28
C GLN A 268 -9.24 -25.52 -5.80
N TYR A 269 -10.34 -26.23 -6.07
CA TYR A 269 -10.31 -27.54 -6.70
C TYR A 269 -11.17 -27.55 -7.96
N LYS A 270 -10.57 -27.95 -9.11
CA LYS A 270 -11.24 -28.09 -10.41
C LYS A 270 -11.94 -29.45 -10.49
N LEU A 271 -13.26 -29.43 -10.42
CA LEU A 271 -14.12 -30.59 -10.53
C LEU A 271 -14.16 -31.10 -11.99
N VAL A 272 -14.39 -30.18 -12.92
CA VAL A 272 -14.44 -30.44 -14.36
C VAL A 272 -13.40 -29.61 -15.07
N ARG A 273 -12.69 -30.23 -16.01
CA ARG A 273 -11.71 -29.57 -16.86
C ARG A 273 -11.73 -30.23 -18.24
N THR A 274 -12.12 -29.47 -19.25
CA THR A 274 -12.06 -29.89 -20.64
C THR A 274 -11.02 -29.00 -21.34
N GLN A 275 -9.99 -29.63 -21.92
CA GLN A 275 -8.96 -28.93 -22.68
C GLN A 275 -9.40 -28.74 -24.15
N LEU A 276 -8.93 -27.68 -24.79
CA LEU A 276 -8.94 -27.54 -26.23
C LEU A 276 -7.89 -28.50 -26.82
N ASP A 277 -8.24 -29.24 -27.89
CA ASP A 277 -7.31 -30.09 -28.60
C ASP A 277 -5.99 -29.36 -28.90
N SER A 278 -4.88 -29.97 -28.55
CA SER A 278 -3.50 -29.52 -28.77
C SER A 278 -3.06 -28.21 -28.09
N THR A 279 -3.88 -27.59 -27.26
CA THR A 279 -3.51 -26.32 -26.54
C THR A 279 -3.56 -26.49 -25.02
N ARG A 280 -2.73 -25.73 -24.30
CA ARG A 280 -2.76 -25.66 -22.80
C ARG A 280 -3.98 -24.92 -22.26
N PHE A 281 -4.85 -24.40 -23.15
CA PHE A 281 -5.99 -23.57 -22.72
C PHE A 281 -7.22 -24.43 -22.40
N GLU A 282 -7.88 -24.06 -21.30
CA GLU A 282 -9.13 -24.71 -20.89
C GLU A 282 -10.29 -24.21 -21.77
N LYS A 283 -11.15 -25.13 -22.24
CA LYS A 283 -12.39 -24.80 -22.94
C LYS A 283 -13.51 -24.55 -21.96
N THR A 284 -13.62 -25.43 -20.96
CA THR A 284 -14.61 -25.36 -19.88
C THR A 284 -13.99 -25.87 -18.59
N ALA A 285 -14.24 -25.18 -17.50
CA ALA A 285 -13.84 -25.62 -16.16
C ALA A 285 -14.93 -25.30 -15.15
N LEU A 286 -15.14 -26.20 -14.21
CA LEU A 286 -15.96 -25.98 -13.02
C LEU A 286 -15.09 -26.21 -11.81
N SER A 287 -15.02 -25.25 -10.89
CA SER A 287 -14.21 -25.31 -9.70
C SER A 287 -15.01 -24.94 -8.47
N ILE A 288 -14.62 -25.49 -7.35
CA ILE A 288 -15.03 -25.01 -6.03
C ILE A 288 -13.84 -24.32 -5.38
N GLY A 289 -14.08 -23.22 -4.70
CA GLY A 289 -13.07 -22.44 -4.00
C GLY A 289 -13.50 -22.16 -2.57
N HIS A 290 -12.52 -21.96 -1.72
CA HIS A 290 -12.69 -21.52 -0.36
C HIS A 290 -11.56 -20.58 0.00
N SER A 291 -11.91 -19.48 0.68
CA SER A 291 -10.96 -18.52 1.23
C SER A 291 -11.21 -18.34 2.72
N PHE A 292 -10.15 -18.21 3.46
CA PHE A 292 -10.14 -18.00 4.91
C PHE A 292 -9.19 -16.87 5.24
N GLU A 293 -9.60 -15.99 6.15
CA GLU A 293 -8.75 -14.96 6.73
C GLU A 293 -9.07 -14.80 8.21
N TYR A 294 -8.05 -14.71 9.01
CA TYR A 294 -8.13 -14.27 10.40
C TYR A 294 -7.12 -13.15 10.61
N GLU A 295 -7.60 -12.01 11.08
CA GLU A 295 -6.76 -10.84 11.35
C GLU A 295 -7.02 -10.31 12.75
N THR A 296 -5.95 -9.88 13.40
CA THR A 296 -6.01 -9.03 14.60
C THR A 296 -5.22 -7.77 14.31
N LYS A 297 -5.86 -6.61 14.45
CA LYS A 297 -5.24 -5.29 14.25
C LYS A 297 -5.60 -4.41 15.42
N TYR A 298 -4.67 -3.58 15.90
CA TYR A 298 -5.00 -2.53 16.85
C TYR A 298 -4.30 -1.23 16.49
N TYR A 299 -4.92 -0.13 16.87
CA TYR A 299 -4.33 1.19 16.98
C TYR A 299 -4.23 1.55 18.45
N GLN A 300 -3.10 2.13 18.86
CA GLN A 300 -2.85 2.56 20.24
C GLN A 300 -2.19 3.93 20.21
N PHE A 301 -2.72 4.86 21.00
CA PHE A 301 -2.10 6.14 21.32
C PHE A 301 -1.64 6.10 22.78
N LEU A 302 -0.41 6.52 23.02
CA LEU A 302 0.24 6.54 24.33
C LEU A 302 0.80 7.93 24.59
N GLU A 303 0.58 8.45 25.80
CA GLU A 303 1.18 9.68 26.29
C GLU A 303 1.40 9.55 27.79
N THR A 304 2.59 9.91 28.29
CA THR A 304 2.94 9.69 29.71
C THR A 304 2.52 10.82 30.62
N SER A 305 2.33 12.01 30.05
CA SER A 305 1.77 13.17 30.76
C SER A 305 0.73 13.83 29.86
N ASN A 306 -0.50 13.94 30.34
CA ASN A 306 -1.55 14.57 29.55
C ASN A 306 -1.23 16.04 29.25
N ASP A 307 -1.31 16.41 27.99
CA ASP A 307 -1.19 17.78 27.52
C ASP A 307 -2.59 18.40 27.28
N THR A 308 -2.68 19.71 27.39
CA THR A 308 -3.93 20.46 27.15
C THR A 308 -4.32 20.50 25.67
N LEU A 309 -3.44 20.06 24.76
CA LEU A 309 -3.68 20.03 23.30
C LEU A 309 -4.96 19.27 22.94
N PHE A 310 -5.28 18.20 23.67
CA PHE A 310 -6.46 17.36 23.43
C PHE A 310 -7.61 17.60 24.41
N GLY A 311 -7.49 18.64 25.25
CA GLY A 311 -8.44 19.01 26.27
C GLY A 311 -8.22 18.28 27.59
N ASP A 312 -9.25 18.28 28.46
CA ASP A 312 -9.18 17.66 29.77
C ASP A 312 -9.14 16.15 29.70
N ALA A 313 -8.35 15.52 30.60
CA ALA A 313 -8.21 14.08 30.68
C ALA A 313 -8.61 13.56 32.07
N ILE A 314 -9.07 12.31 32.13
CA ILE A 314 -9.46 11.59 33.35
C ILE A 314 -8.21 11.15 34.14
N LEU A 315 -7.21 10.65 33.40
CA LEU A 315 -5.95 10.18 33.94
C LEU A 315 -4.79 11.01 33.37
N SER A 316 -3.68 11.04 34.10
CA SER A 316 -2.46 11.72 33.64
C SER A 316 -1.68 10.91 32.59
N GLU A 317 -1.83 9.61 32.59
CA GLU A 317 -1.23 8.70 31.62
C GLU A 317 -2.33 8.22 30.65
N ILE A 318 -2.13 8.40 29.37
CA ILE A 318 -3.07 8.05 28.30
C ILE A 318 -2.61 6.75 27.67
N ASP A 319 -3.47 5.75 27.60
CA ASP A 319 -3.27 4.46 26.89
C ASP A 319 -4.54 4.05 26.15
N ASP A 320 -4.85 4.78 25.10
CA ASP A 320 -6.03 4.56 24.27
C ASP A 320 -5.77 3.46 23.25
N LYS A 321 -6.49 2.36 23.34
CA LYS A 321 -6.27 1.21 22.48
C LYS A 321 -7.55 0.65 21.86
N ALA A 322 -7.72 0.91 20.58
CA ALA A 322 -8.77 0.36 19.74
C ALA A 322 -8.33 -0.98 19.11
N ILE A 323 -9.05 -2.06 19.34
CA ILE A 323 -8.69 -3.40 18.88
C ILE A 323 -9.78 -3.94 17.96
N LEU A 324 -9.38 -4.42 16.76
CA LEU A 324 -10.27 -5.09 15.82
C LEU A 324 -9.76 -6.51 15.55
N LYS A 325 -10.66 -7.49 15.72
CA LYS A 325 -10.46 -8.88 15.31
C LYS A 325 -11.48 -9.24 14.25
N THR A 326 -11.01 -9.81 13.17
CA THR A 326 -11.87 -10.21 12.05
C THR A 326 -11.63 -11.65 11.66
N PHE A 327 -12.70 -12.30 11.24
CA PHE A 327 -12.69 -13.66 10.75
C PHE A 327 -13.56 -13.72 9.50
N TYR A 328 -12.94 -13.96 8.35
CA TYR A 328 -13.62 -14.05 7.06
C TYR A 328 -13.52 -15.45 6.49
N ASN A 329 -14.65 -15.96 6.03
CA ASN A 329 -14.74 -17.20 5.24
C ASN A 329 -15.58 -16.96 4.01
N GLU A 330 -15.14 -17.49 2.89
CA GLU A 330 -15.88 -17.48 1.64
C GLU A 330 -15.83 -18.86 0.98
N ALA A 331 -16.98 -19.37 0.59
CA ALA A 331 -17.11 -20.55 -0.26
C ALA A 331 -17.72 -20.15 -1.59
N ASN A 332 -17.08 -20.54 -2.70
CA ASN A 332 -17.51 -20.14 -4.02
C ASN A 332 -17.46 -21.29 -5.04
N ILE A 333 -18.28 -21.14 -6.08
CA ILE A 333 -18.27 -21.97 -7.27
C ILE A 333 -17.82 -21.09 -8.44
N GLN A 334 -16.85 -21.55 -9.21
CA GLN A 334 -16.34 -20.84 -10.36
C GLN A 334 -16.59 -21.66 -11.62
N PHE A 335 -17.31 -21.06 -12.55
CA PHE A 335 -17.54 -21.62 -13.87
C PHE A 335 -16.77 -20.80 -14.90
N TYR A 336 -15.96 -21.48 -15.70
CA TYR A 336 -15.27 -20.87 -16.83
C TYR A 336 -15.66 -21.56 -18.11
N ASN A 337 -15.99 -20.79 -19.11
CA ASN A 337 -16.20 -21.25 -20.48
C ASN A 337 -15.63 -20.23 -21.47
N LYS A 338 -14.86 -20.67 -22.44
CA LYS A 338 -14.24 -19.77 -23.45
C LYS A 338 -15.24 -18.84 -24.11
N THR A 339 -16.48 -19.31 -24.36
CA THR A 339 -17.53 -18.52 -25.01
C THR A 339 -18.28 -17.62 -24.04
N LEU A 340 -18.59 -18.11 -22.84
CA LEU A 340 -19.39 -17.38 -21.84
C LEU A 340 -18.57 -16.51 -20.91
N GLY A 341 -17.28 -16.79 -20.73
CA GLY A 341 -16.41 -16.11 -19.77
C GLY A 341 -16.25 -16.86 -18.45
N LYS A 342 -15.79 -16.15 -17.42
CA LYS A 342 -15.64 -16.63 -16.05
C LYS A 342 -16.77 -16.04 -15.21
N LEU A 343 -17.50 -16.91 -14.53
CA LEU A 343 -18.52 -16.56 -13.54
C LEU A 343 -18.13 -17.17 -12.21
N VAL A 344 -18.18 -16.38 -11.15
CA VAL A 344 -18.01 -16.80 -9.76
C VAL A 344 -19.29 -16.46 -9.01
N GLY A 345 -19.77 -17.38 -8.20
CA GLY A 345 -20.87 -17.15 -7.27
C GLY A 345 -20.54 -17.82 -5.95
N GLY A 346 -20.77 -17.14 -4.84
CA GLY A 346 -20.43 -17.66 -3.54
C GLY A 346 -21.17 -17.00 -2.40
N VAL A 347 -20.91 -17.51 -1.21
CA VAL A 347 -21.38 -16.98 0.06
C VAL A 347 -20.18 -16.68 0.94
N ASN A 348 -20.26 -15.61 1.71
CA ASN A 348 -19.26 -15.28 2.72
C ASN A 348 -19.90 -15.15 4.10
N MET A 349 -19.06 -15.31 5.10
CA MET A 349 -19.33 -15.01 6.50
C MET A 349 -18.19 -14.16 7.02
N TYR A 350 -18.52 -13.04 7.63
CA TYR A 350 -17.58 -12.12 8.26
C TYR A 350 -17.99 -11.90 9.71
N ASN A 351 -17.10 -12.27 10.63
CA ASN A 351 -17.24 -11.96 12.04
C ASN A 351 -16.29 -10.83 12.38
N TYR A 352 -16.76 -9.88 13.15
CA TYR A 352 -15.97 -8.77 13.64
C TYR A 352 -16.13 -8.60 15.14
N ASP A 353 -15.09 -8.07 15.77
CA ASP A 353 -15.03 -7.78 17.18
C ASP A 353 -14.12 -6.56 17.38
N TYR A 354 -14.76 -5.38 17.47
CA TYR A 354 -14.10 -4.09 17.70
C TYR A 354 -14.33 -3.68 19.14
N TYR A 355 -13.26 -3.41 19.90
CA TYR A 355 -13.40 -3.13 21.32
C TYR A 355 -12.26 -2.33 21.92
N PHE A 356 -12.55 -1.70 23.06
CA PHE A 356 -11.61 -1.07 23.99
C PHE A 356 -11.54 -1.87 25.29
N ASN A 357 -10.47 -1.75 26.05
CA ASN A 357 -10.30 -2.44 27.36
C ASN A 357 -11.02 -1.71 28.50
N SER A 358 -11.26 -0.40 28.37
CA SER A 358 -11.95 0.46 29.32
C SER A 358 -13.43 0.65 28.93
N VAL A 359 -14.21 1.17 29.88
CA VAL A 359 -15.59 1.62 29.66
C VAL A 359 -15.69 3.04 30.19
N PHE A 360 -16.13 3.96 29.35
CA PHE A 360 -16.37 5.34 29.73
C PHE A 360 -17.79 5.52 30.28
N ILE A 361 -17.91 6.24 31.39
CA ILE A 361 -19.18 6.59 32.02
C ILE A 361 -19.23 8.12 32.14
N GLU A 362 -20.21 8.73 31.49
CA GLU A 362 -20.45 10.17 31.53
C GLU A 362 -20.88 10.61 32.94
N GLU A 363 -20.77 11.90 33.23
CA GLU A 363 -21.15 12.47 34.53
C GLU A 363 -22.61 12.25 34.89
N ASP A 364 -23.51 12.16 33.90
CA ASP A 364 -24.93 11.88 34.08
C ASP A 364 -25.25 10.39 34.32
N GLY A 365 -24.21 9.53 34.24
CA GLY A 365 -24.33 8.08 34.42
C GLY A 365 -24.58 7.32 33.12
N THR A 366 -24.57 7.99 31.96
CA THR A 366 -24.66 7.33 30.65
C THR A 366 -23.39 6.51 30.40
N VAL A 367 -23.56 5.25 30.01
CA VAL A 367 -22.45 4.34 29.73
C VAL A 367 -22.22 4.26 28.23
N ILE A 368 -21.04 4.67 27.76
CA ILE A 368 -20.60 4.43 26.39
C ILE A 368 -20.11 2.98 26.32
N PRO A 369 -20.70 2.12 25.46
CA PRO A 369 -20.27 0.74 25.33
C PRO A 369 -18.80 0.68 24.86
N ASN A 370 -18.10 -0.37 25.27
CA ASN A 370 -16.70 -0.53 24.85
C ASN A 370 -16.51 -1.54 23.71
N ARG A 371 -17.60 -1.98 23.07
CA ARG A 371 -17.52 -3.07 22.09
C ARG A 371 -18.63 -3.04 21.06
N LEU A 372 -18.25 -3.23 19.81
CA LEU A 372 -19.13 -3.54 18.67
C LEU A 372 -18.70 -4.89 18.10
N ASN A 373 -19.62 -5.86 18.04
CA ASN A 373 -19.33 -7.18 17.49
C ASN A 373 -20.52 -7.74 16.74
N GLY A 374 -20.27 -8.60 15.79
CA GLY A 374 -21.36 -9.21 15.03
C GLY A 374 -20.89 -10.21 13.99
N THR A 375 -21.87 -10.74 13.28
CA THR A 375 -21.69 -11.69 12.19
C THR A 375 -22.48 -11.24 10.98
N GLU A 376 -21.79 -11.06 9.87
CA GLU A 376 -22.33 -10.71 8.58
C GLU A 376 -22.35 -11.92 7.66
N ILE A 377 -23.44 -12.12 6.93
CA ILE A 377 -23.55 -13.14 5.89
C ILE A 377 -23.84 -12.45 4.56
N GLY A 378 -23.05 -12.74 3.53
CA GLY A 378 -23.18 -12.08 2.25
C GLY A 378 -23.05 -13.00 1.05
N LEU A 379 -23.39 -12.45 -0.11
CA LEU A 379 -23.20 -13.04 -1.42
C LEU A 379 -22.00 -12.40 -2.11
N VAL A 380 -21.29 -13.24 -2.85
CA VAL A 380 -20.15 -12.86 -3.68
C VAL A 380 -20.46 -13.23 -5.12
N GLY A 381 -20.25 -12.31 -6.04
CA GLY A 381 -20.42 -12.55 -7.47
C GLY A 381 -19.35 -11.86 -8.27
N ASP A 382 -18.68 -12.58 -9.20
CA ASP A 382 -17.72 -12.00 -10.12
C ASP A 382 -18.00 -12.49 -11.54
N TYR A 383 -17.89 -11.60 -12.52
CA TYR A 383 -18.00 -11.94 -13.93
C TYR A 383 -16.88 -11.30 -14.74
N GLU A 384 -16.22 -12.10 -15.56
CA GLU A 384 -15.18 -11.63 -16.46
C GLU A 384 -15.39 -12.23 -17.86
N LYS A 385 -15.39 -11.35 -18.87
CA LYS A 385 -15.48 -11.77 -20.28
C LYS A 385 -14.57 -10.93 -21.15
N ARG A 386 -13.78 -11.66 -21.98
CA ARG A 386 -12.90 -11.06 -22.97
C ARG A 386 -13.25 -11.57 -24.35
N ILE A 387 -13.56 -10.67 -25.31
CA ILE A 387 -13.89 -11.00 -26.70
C ILE A 387 -13.18 -10.01 -27.63
N GLY A 388 -12.24 -10.53 -28.42
CA GLY A 388 -11.46 -9.65 -29.29
C GLY A 388 -10.73 -8.56 -28.51
N GLY A 389 -10.99 -7.29 -28.85
CA GLY A 389 -10.47 -6.12 -28.14
C GLY A 389 -11.31 -5.66 -26.96
N PHE A 390 -12.47 -6.27 -26.72
CA PHE A 390 -13.38 -5.93 -25.64
C PHE A 390 -13.10 -6.78 -24.39
N ASP A 391 -13.04 -6.13 -23.22
CA ASP A 391 -12.85 -6.76 -21.90
C ASP A 391 -13.90 -6.18 -20.94
N PHE A 392 -14.72 -7.04 -20.37
CA PHE A 392 -15.74 -6.67 -19.38
C PHE A 392 -15.46 -7.41 -18.07
N LYS A 393 -15.52 -6.67 -16.95
CA LYS A 393 -15.40 -7.19 -15.58
C LYS A 393 -16.49 -6.58 -14.72
N ALA A 394 -17.09 -7.38 -13.87
CA ALA A 394 -17.99 -6.93 -12.82
C ALA A 394 -17.80 -7.76 -11.56
N ASP A 395 -17.88 -7.13 -10.40
CA ASP A 395 -17.87 -7.77 -9.09
C ASP A 395 -18.96 -7.20 -8.19
N LEU A 396 -19.53 -8.06 -7.40
CA LEU A 396 -20.62 -7.77 -6.46
C LEU A 396 -20.29 -8.40 -5.11
N ARG A 397 -20.44 -7.61 -4.06
CA ARG A 397 -20.47 -8.03 -2.66
C ARG A 397 -21.76 -7.50 -2.06
N TYR A 398 -22.66 -8.39 -1.68
CA TYR A 398 -23.98 -8.01 -1.20
C TYR A 398 -24.26 -8.67 0.15
N ASN A 399 -24.49 -7.88 1.17
CA ASN A 399 -24.76 -8.36 2.50
C ASN A 399 -26.24 -8.78 2.63
N LEU A 400 -26.48 -10.01 3.11
CA LEU A 400 -27.82 -10.56 3.31
C LEU A 400 -28.33 -10.32 4.72
N SER A 401 -27.45 -10.37 5.72
CA SER A 401 -27.80 -10.18 7.11
C SER A 401 -26.62 -9.68 7.92
N GLY A 402 -26.90 -9.00 9.01
CA GLY A 402 -25.96 -8.37 9.93
C GLY A 402 -26.16 -6.84 9.95
N GLU A 403 -25.59 -6.19 10.95
CA GLU A 403 -25.78 -4.76 11.20
C GLU A 403 -24.96 -3.87 10.28
N LEU A 404 -23.77 -4.31 9.92
CA LEU A 404 -22.88 -3.54 9.03
C LEU A 404 -23.43 -3.42 7.61
N ALA A 405 -24.09 -4.47 7.12
CA ALA A 405 -24.86 -4.56 5.86
C ALA A 405 -24.23 -3.79 4.67
N GLY A 406 -22.93 -3.99 4.45
CA GLY A 406 -22.18 -3.33 3.39
C GLY A 406 -22.40 -3.97 2.02
N ASN A 407 -22.59 -3.14 0.99
CA ASN A 407 -22.75 -3.59 -0.38
C ASN A 407 -21.75 -2.87 -1.27
N VAL A 408 -21.13 -3.59 -2.20
CA VAL A 408 -20.21 -3.02 -3.21
C VAL A 408 -20.51 -3.65 -4.54
N PHE A 409 -20.64 -2.83 -5.56
CA PHE A 409 -20.73 -3.26 -6.94
C PHE A 409 -19.77 -2.45 -7.81
N ASN A 410 -18.92 -3.15 -8.54
CA ASN A 410 -18.03 -2.59 -9.53
C ASN A 410 -18.33 -3.19 -10.90
N ALA A 411 -18.28 -2.37 -11.94
CA ALA A 411 -18.34 -2.85 -13.30
C ALA A 411 -17.37 -2.05 -14.17
N SER A 412 -16.68 -2.70 -15.08
CA SER A 412 -15.82 -2.03 -16.04
C SER A 412 -15.89 -2.67 -17.42
N ALA A 413 -15.91 -1.82 -18.44
CA ALA A 413 -15.88 -2.21 -19.83
C ALA A 413 -14.71 -1.49 -20.51
N SER A 414 -13.83 -2.21 -21.18
CA SER A 414 -12.74 -1.62 -21.93
C SER A 414 -12.69 -2.15 -23.34
N TYR A 415 -12.28 -1.29 -24.27
CA TYR A 415 -12.10 -1.64 -25.67
C TYR A 415 -10.73 -1.18 -26.17
N SER A 416 -9.94 -2.12 -26.67
CA SER A 416 -8.67 -1.84 -27.32
C SER A 416 -8.91 -1.56 -28.80
N LEU A 417 -8.93 -0.28 -29.17
CA LEU A 417 -9.08 0.16 -30.57
C LEU A 417 -7.93 -0.37 -31.44
N ASN A 418 -6.72 -0.36 -30.89
CA ASN A 418 -5.50 -0.90 -31.49
C ASN A 418 -4.43 -1.06 -30.40
N LYS A 419 -3.20 -1.47 -30.76
CA LYS A 419 -2.08 -1.67 -29.82
C LYS A 419 -1.67 -0.39 -29.05
N ASN A 420 -2.07 0.79 -29.50
CA ASN A 420 -1.66 2.08 -28.95
C ASN A 420 -2.80 2.82 -28.25
N ASN A 421 -4.04 2.42 -28.47
CA ASN A 421 -5.20 3.15 -27.95
C ASN A 421 -6.22 2.19 -27.32
N LYS A 422 -6.60 2.47 -26.08
CA LYS A 422 -7.60 1.75 -25.31
C LYS A 422 -8.51 2.76 -24.59
N ILE A 423 -9.81 2.49 -24.58
CA ILE A 423 -10.79 3.23 -23.80
C ILE A 423 -11.33 2.28 -22.73
N LYS A 424 -11.57 2.81 -21.52
CA LYS A 424 -12.19 2.07 -20.43
C LYS A 424 -13.21 2.95 -19.73
N PHE A 425 -14.37 2.37 -19.43
CA PHE A 425 -15.39 2.95 -18.57
C PHE A 425 -15.54 2.08 -17.34
N SER A 426 -15.69 2.70 -16.18
CA SER A 426 -15.89 2.01 -14.90
C SER A 426 -17.02 2.68 -14.14
N LEU A 427 -17.82 1.84 -13.49
CA LEU A 427 -18.88 2.22 -12.56
C LEU A 427 -18.53 1.60 -11.20
N HIS A 428 -18.61 2.39 -10.16
CA HIS A 428 -18.52 1.94 -8.77
C HIS A 428 -19.76 2.41 -8.01
N THR A 429 -20.31 1.56 -7.18
CA THR A 429 -21.27 1.96 -6.16
C THR A 429 -21.05 1.13 -4.90
N SER A 430 -21.08 1.80 -3.77
CA SER A 430 -20.93 1.17 -2.45
C SER A 430 -21.89 1.80 -1.45
N THR A 431 -22.30 0.99 -0.49
CA THR A 431 -23.07 1.41 0.68
C THR A 431 -22.52 0.67 1.87
N ARG A 432 -22.01 1.35 2.90
CA ARG A 432 -21.49 0.73 4.12
C ARG A 432 -21.53 1.70 5.29
N LEU A 433 -21.49 1.20 6.52
CA LEU A 433 -21.22 2.04 7.69
C LEU A 433 -19.81 2.65 7.63
N PRO A 434 -19.60 3.83 8.23
CA PRO A 434 -18.26 4.42 8.41
C PRO A 434 -17.30 3.47 9.14
N ASN A 435 -16.01 3.79 9.15
CA ASN A 435 -15.04 3.01 9.91
C ASN A 435 -15.36 2.99 11.40
N PHE A 436 -14.89 1.97 12.11
CA PHE A 436 -15.27 1.73 13.50
C PHE A 436 -14.92 2.89 14.43
N ASN A 437 -13.83 3.62 14.19
CA ASN A 437 -13.46 4.79 15.00
C ASN A 437 -14.44 5.98 14.89
N TYR A 438 -15.26 6.07 13.83
CA TYR A 438 -16.38 7.01 13.76
C TYR A 438 -17.60 6.54 14.55
N LEU A 439 -17.81 5.22 14.61
CA LEU A 439 -18.96 4.62 15.25
C LEU A 439 -18.79 4.56 16.77
N LEU A 440 -17.63 4.13 17.23
CA LEU A 440 -17.33 3.97 18.66
C LEU A 440 -15.87 4.35 18.92
N TYR A 441 -15.64 5.21 19.91
CA TYR A 441 -14.32 5.52 20.41
C TYR A 441 -14.36 5.73 21.92
N GLN A 442 -13.29 5.33 22.59
CA GLN A 442 -13.05 5.59 24.00
C GLN A 442 -11.63 6.03 24.25
N SER A 443 -11.46 7.07 25.05
CA SER A 443 -10.19 7.67 25.40
C SER A 443 -10.20 8.10 26.87
N GLU A 444 -9.04 8.24 27.43
CA GLU A 444 -8.86 8.93 28.71
C GLU A 444 -9.07 10.47 28.57
N TYR A 445 -9.01 11.03 27.35
CA TYR A 445 -9.43 12.39 27.09
C TYR A 445 -10.96 12.52 27.03
N LEU A 446 -11.53 13.43 27.83
CA LEU A 446 -12.99 13.57 27.99
C LEU A 446 -13.73 13.77 26.67
N ASN A 447 -13.17 14.59 25.77
CA ASN A 447 -13.78 14.90 24.50
C ASN A 447 -13.72 13.77 23.46
N TYR A 448 -12.91 12.71 23.68
CA TYR A 448 -12.71 11.63 22.72
C TYR A 448 -13.51 10.37 23.05
N ASN A 449 -14.74 10.56 23.54
CA ASN A 449 -15.65 9.47 23.87
C ASN A 449 -16.97 9.65 23.12
N TRP A 450 -17.39 8.63 22.36
CA TRP A 450 -18.67 8.63 21.62
C TRP A 450 -19.13 7.24 21.25
N ASP A 451 -20.47 7.11 21.08
CA ASP A 451 -21.14 5.99 20.45
C ASP A 451 -22.14 6.52 19.41
N ASN A 452 -21.79 6.40 18.15
CA ASN A 452 -22.59 6.78 17.00
C ASN A 452 -23.14 5.57 16.24
N SER A 453 -23.03 4.37 16.80
CA SER A 453 -23.40 3.12 16.11
C SER A 453 -24.85 3.07 15.67
N GLU A 454 -25.76 3.69 16.46
CA GLU A 454 -27.19 3.79 16.17
C GLU A 454 -27.59 5.12 15.49
N VAL A 455 -26.65 6.09 15.40
CA VAL A 455 -26.93 7.45 14.91
C VAL A 455 -26.48 7.62 13.47
N PHE A 456 -25.27 7.13 13.15
CA PHE A 456 -24.71 7.32 11.82
C PHE A 456 -25.35 6.38 10.80
N GLU A 457 -25.75 6.98 9.69
CA GLU A 457 -26.26 6.25 8.54
C GLU A 457 -25.11 5.69 7.68
N LYS A 458 -25.47 4.76 6.79
CA LYS A 458 -24.52 4.20 5.83
C LYS A 458 -24.10 5.26 4.81
N GLU A 459 -22.81 5.41 4.64
CA GLU A 459 -22.22 6.18 3.54
C GLU A 459 -22.57 5.51 2.22
N ARG A 460 -22.91 6.31 1.21
CA ARG A 460 -23.12 5.84 -0.17
C ARG A 460 -22.16 6.56 -1.08
N ALA A 461 -21.35 5.80 -1.80
CA ALA A 461 -20.49 6.35 -2.84
C ALA A 461 -20.90 5.80 -4.20
N SER A 462 -21.02 6.68 -5.19
CA SER A 462 -21.27 6.32 -6.58
C SER A 462 -20.29 7.04 -7.47
N SER A 463 -19.57 6.33 -8.34
CA SER A 463 -18.57 6.92 -9.23
C SER A 463 -18.72 6.42 -10.65
N LEU A 464 -18.59 7.33 -11.61
CA LEU A 464 -18.46 7.02 -13.02
C LEU A 464 -17.09 7.51 -13.50
N LYS A 465 -16.30 6.61 -14.09
CA LYS A 465 -14.96 6.91 -14.57
C LYS A 465 -14.78 6.53 -16.03
N GLY A 466 -14.28 7.48 -16.81
CA GLY A 466 -13.86 7.31 -18.20
C GLY A 466 -12.35 7.46 -18.32
N GLU A 467 -11.67 6.51 -18.99
CA GLU A 467 -10.23 6.50 -19.17
C GLU A 467 -9.87 6.30 -20.64
N LEU A 468 -9.02 7.14 -21.16
CA LEU A 468 -8.38 7.00 -22.46
C LEU A 468 -6.89 6.73 -22.26
N PHE A 469 -6.40 5.60 -22.73
CA PHE A 469 -4.98 5.28 -22.79
C PHE A 469 -4.49 5.40 -24.22
N SER A 470 -3.55 6.32 -24.47
CA SER A 470 -3.02 6.54 -25.81
C SER A 470 -1.53 6.85 -25.79
N LYS A 471 -0.75 6.10 -26.57
CA LYS A 471 0.69 6.41 -26.75
C LYS A 471 0.89 7.77 -27.44
N THR A 472 -0.04 8.16 -28.33
CA THR A 472 0.08 9.39 -29.09
C THR A 472 -0.45 10.59 -28.32
N TRP A 473 -1.64 10.46 -27.73
CA TRP A 473 -2.34 11.59 -27.09
C TRP A 473 -2.06 11.68 -25.57
N GLY A 474 -1.51 10.65 -24.95
CA GLY A 474 -1.36 10.54 -23.51
C GLY A 474 -2.55 9.82 -22.87
N ASN A 475 -2.56 9.78 -21.56
CA ASN A 475 -3.62 9.16 -20.77
C ASN A 475 -4.51 10.28 -20.18
N LEU A 476 -5.81 10.15 -20.38
CA LEU A 476 -6.81 11.04 -19.79
C LEU A 476 -7.75 10.21 -18.93
N MET A 477 -8.00 10.65 -17.72
CA MET A 477 -9.00 10.10 -16.81
C MET A 477 -9.95 11.22 -16.41
N VAL A 478 -11.25 10.95 -16.48
CA VAL A 478 -12.32 11.79 -15.96
C VAL A 478 -13.16 10.94 -15.03
N LYS A 479 -13.33 11.38 -13.80
CA LYS A 479 -14.10 10.70 -12.77
C LYS A 479 -15.08 11.67 -12.13
N TYR A 480 -16.32 11.26 -12.01
CA TYR A 480 -17.35 11.97 -11.27
C TYR A 480 -17.90 11.06 -10.19
N SER A 481 -17.94 11.56 -8.96
CA SER A 481 -18.37 10.81 -7.78
C SER A 481 -19.40 11.60 -7.00
N ASN A 482 -20.43 10.90 -6.47
CA ASN A 482 -21.38 11.43 -5.50
C ASN A 482 -21.25 10.63 -4.21
N LEU A 483 -21.29 11.36 -3.09
CA LEU A 483 -21.20 10.83 -1.74
C LEU A 483 -22.40 11.33 -0.95
N ASP A 484 -23.20 10.42 -0.43
CA ASP A 484 -24.27 10.71 0.51
C ASP A 484 -23.86 10.21 1.89
N ASN A 485 -24.22 10.95 2.93
CA ASN A 485 -23.88 10.67 4.31
C ASN A 485 -22.34 10.59 4.52
N TYR A 486 -21.60 11.51 3.90
CA TYR A 486 -20.14 11.54 4.00
C TYR A 486 -19.70 11.80 5.45
N THR A 487 -18.86 10.91 5.99
CA THR A 487 -18.39 10.99 7.38
C THR A 487 -16.99 11.59 7.43
N TYR A 488 -16.77 12.50 8.38
CA TYR A 488 -15.53 13.23 8.56
C TYR A 488 -15.31 13.59 10.02
N PHE A 489 -14.08 13.91 10.39
CA PHE A 489 -13.75 14.52 11.68
C PHE A 489 -13.64 16.04 11.51
N ALA A 490 -14.13 16.79 12.49
CA ALA A 490 -13.96 18.24 12.54
C ALA A 490 -14.03 18.73 13.99
N PRO A 491 -13.47 19.90 14.33
CA PRO A 491 -13.63 20.53 15.63
C PRO A 491 -15.07 21.02 15.81
N VAL A 492 -15.66 20.71 16.97
CA VAL A 492 -17.04 21.09 17.35
C VAL A 492 -17.01 21.76 18.72
N SER A 493 -17.47 23.01 18.79
CA SER A 493 -17.62 23.78 20.04
C SER A 493 -18.72 24.81 19.86
N ASP A 494 -19.44 25.10 20.95
CA ASP A 494 -20.43 26.19 21.02
C ASP A 494 -19.76 27.58 21.14
N GLU A 495 -18.49 27.61 21.53
CA GLU A 495 -17.66 28.81 21.66
C GLU A 495 -16.61 28.85 20.53
N GLU A 496 -16.06 30.06 20.30
CA GLU A 496 -14.95 30.23 19.35
C GLU A 496 -13.72 29.48 19.85
N ILE A 497 -13.23 28.54 19.02
CA ILE A 497 -12.04 27.74 19.33
C ILE A 497 -10.80 28.61 19.07
N ALA A 498 -9.96 28.77 20.09
CA ALA A 498 -8.70 29.52 20.00
C ALA A 498 -7.76 28.86 18.96
N ASP A 499 -6.90 29.67 18.35
CA ASP A 499 -5.95 29.19 17.36
C ASP A 499 -5.03 28.11 17.97
N GLY A 500 -4.85 27.02 17.23
CA GLY A 500 -4.06 25.86 17.67
C GLY A 500 -4.77 24.87 18.58
N MET A 501 -5.98 25.18 19.08
CA MET A 501 -6.74 24.33 20.01
C MET A 501 -7.78 23.43 19.34
N ASP A 502 -7.80 23.35 18.03
CA ASP A 502 -8.77 22.53 17.28
C ASP A 502 -8.78 21.06 17.75
N ASN A 503 -7.61 20.52 18.06
CA ASN A 503 -7.47 19.13 18.53
C ASN A 503 -8.22 18.83 19.83
N ALA A 504 -8.48 19.82 20.69
CA ALA A 504 -9.25 19.60 21.91
C ALA A 504 -10.75 19.33 21.66
N PHE A 505 -11.24 19.61 20.45
CA PHE A 505 -12.67 19.60 20.13
C PHE A 505 -13.06 18.66 18.97
N ILE A 506 -12.18 17.77 18.54
CA ILE A 506 -12.44 16.90 17.39
C ILE A 506 -13.56 15.90 17.71
N LYS A 507 -14.55 15.87 16.81
CA LYS A 507 -15.68 14.91 16.85
C LYS A 507 -15.91 14.31 15.45
N PRO A 508 -16.45 13.08 15.38
CA PRO A 508 -16.95 12.53 14.13
C PRO A 508 -18.29 13.19 13.78
N LEU A 509 -18.43 13.57 12.53
CA LEU A 509 -19.63 14.19 11.96
C LEU A 509 -20.04 13.48 10.68
N GLN A 510 -21.29 13.64 10.28
CA GLN A 510 -21.81 13.09 9.02
C GLN A 510 -22.58 14.19 8.27
N GLU A 511 -22.19 14.42 6.99
CA GLU A 511 -22.85 15.38 6.10
C GLU A 511 -24.14 14.78 5.53
N GLY A 512 -25.27 15.43 5.79
CA GLY A 512 -26.59 14.96 5.32
C GLY A 512 -26.86 15.27 3.84
N ASN A 513 -26.14 16.22 3.25
CA ASN A 513 -26.29 16.61 1.86
C ASN A 513 -25.28 15.85 0.96
N THR A 514 -25.64 15.71 -0.33
CA THR A 514 -24.75 15.04 -1.28
C THR A 514 -23.52 15.88 -1.57
N VAL A 515 -22.33 15.31 -1.39
CA VAL A 515 -21.05 15.87 -1.84
C VAL A 515 -20.69 15.31 -3.20
N SER A 516 -20.52 16.17 -4.20
CA SER A 516 -20.14 15.78 -5.55
C SER A 516 -18.70 16.18 -5.87
N HIS A 517 -17.93 15.25 -6.44
CA HIS A 517 -16.51 15.44 -6.76
C HIS A 517 -16.22 15.11 -8.22
N LEU A 518 -15.68 16.10 -8.95
CA LEU A 518 -15.14 15.93 -10.30
C LEU A 518 -13.62 15.89 -10.25
N LYS A 519 -13.01 14.84 -10.84
CA LYS A 519 -11.56 14.69 -10.96
C LYS A 519 -11.18 14.44 -12.42
N VAL A 520 -10.30 15.27 -12.95
CA VAL A 520 -9.76 15.14 -14.32
C VAL A 520 -8.25 15.05 -14.22
N LYS A 521 -7.66 13.95 -14.71
CA LYS A 521 -6.20 13.72 -14.65
C LYS A 521 -5.67 13.43 -16.04
N TYR A 522 -4.67 14.21 -16.46
CA TYR A 522 -3.98 14.02 -17.74
C TYR A 522 -2.51 13.72 -17.53
N GLN A 523 -2.00 12.72 -18.27
CA GLN A 523 -0.59 12.29 -18.19
C GLN A 523 -0.03 12.13 -19.61
N LYS A 524 1.09 12.82 -19.88
CA LYS A 524 1.78 12.70 -21.17
C LYS A 524 3.29 12.88 -21.01
N GLU A 525 4.03 11.97 -21.64
CA GLU A 525 5.45 12.11 -21.82
C GLU A 525 5.76 12.52 -23.26
N PHE A 526 6.53 13.61 -23.40
CA PHE A 526 7.09 14.05 -24.68
C PHE A 526 8.56 13.69 -24.68
N LYS A 527 9.00 12.93 -25.69
CA LYS A 527 10.38 12.45 -25.81
C LYS A 527 11.02 12.92 -27.12
N VAL A 528 12.18 13.57 -27.01
CA VAL A 528 12.97 14.04 -28.16
C VAL A 528 14.44 13.59 -27.94
N GLY A 529 14.84 12.58 -28.70
CA GLY A 529 16.16 11.98 -28.53
C GLY A 529 16.38 11.40 -27.13
N MET A 530 17.39 11.93 -26.42
CA MET A 530 17.74 11.52 -25.05
C MET A 530 16.98 12.30 -23.96
N PHE A 531 16.25 13.34 -24.31
CA PHE A 531 15.48 14.16 -23.38
C PHE A 531 14.00 13.80 -23.39
N ALA A 532 13.38 13.89 -22.23
CA ALA A 532 11.95 13.68 -22.07
C ALA A 532 11.38 14.67 -21.07
N LEU A 533 10.16 15.14 -21.34
CA LEU A 533 9.33 15.92 -20.43
C LEU A 533 8.09 15.08 -20.08
N ASN A 534 8.02 14.61 -18.85
CA ASN A 534 6.87 13.86 -18.33
C ASN A 534 5.97 14.79 -17.53
N ASN A 535 4.72 14.91 -17.95
CA ASN A 535 3.74 15.79 -17.34
C ASN A 535 2.60 14.96 -16.74
N THR A 536 2.20 15.33 -15.54
CA THR A 536 0.97 14.89 -14.89
C THR A 536 0.27 16.12 -14.35
N VAL A 537 -0.97 16.32 -14.75
CA VAL A 537 -1.81 17.45 -14.30
C VAL A 537 -3.15 16.88 -13.86
N MET A 538 -3.64 17.32 -12.72
CA MET A 538 -4.94 16.94 -12.17
C MET A 538 -5.71 18.21 -11.80
N TYR A 539 -6.96 18.26 -12.26
CA TYR A 539 -7.95 19.25 -11.87
C TYR A 539 -9.03 18.60 -11.06
N GLN A 540 -9.46 19.26 -9.99
CA GLN A 540 -10.54 18.80 -9.12
C GLN A 540 -11.53 19.92 -8.83
N ASN A 541 -12.80 19.55 -8.67
CA ASN A 541 -13.85 20.47 -8.23
C ASN A 541 -14.81 19.71 -7.31
N VAL A 542 -15.12 20.29 -6.17
CA VAL A 542 -16.10 19.79 -5.22
C VAL A 542 -17.32 20.70 -5.22
N THR A 543 -18.50 20.10 -5.29
CA THR A 543 -19.77 20.78 -5.11
C THR A 543 -20.42 20.24 -3.85
N GLN A 544 -20.61 21.06 -2.85
CA GLN A 544 -21.08 20.73 -1.52
C GLN A 544 -21.76 21.95 -0.87
N ASP A 545 -22.69 21.69 0.04
CA ASP A 545 -23.38 22.75 0.78
C ASP A 545 -22.56 23.18 2.00
N SER A 546 -22.03 22.23 2.76
CA SER A 546 -21.06 22.45 3.84
C SER A 546 -19.65 22.11 3.34
N GLN A 547 -18.65 22.84 3.78
CA GLN A 547 -17.26 22.63 3.35
C GLN A 547 -16.62 21.49 4.16
N VAL A 548 -16.87 20.24 3.73
CA VAL A 548 -16.49 19.02 4.43
C VAL A 548 -15.48 18.15 3.67
N LEU A 549 -15.30 18.42 2.37
CA LEU A 549 -14.31 17.77 1.53
C LEU A 549 -13.37 18.81 0.92
N ASN A 550 -12.17 18.93 1.46
CA ASN A 550 -11.16 19.88 1.07
C ASN A 550 -10.09 19.22 0.19
N VAL A 551 -9.94 19.71 -1.04
CA VAL A 551 -8.91 19.28 -1.99
C VAL A 551 -8.41 20.46 -2.82
N PRO A 552 -7.12 20.49 -3.22
CA PRO A 552 -6.61 21.53 -4.10
C PRO A 552 -7.25 21.42 -5.49
N GLN A 553 -7.59 22.55 -6.09
CA GLN A 553 -8.21 22.59 -7.41
C GLN A 553 -7.29 22.07 -8.51
N LEU A 554 -5.99 22.38 -8.43
CA LEU A 554 -4.99 21.98 -9.40
C LEU A 554 -3.80 21.31 -8.70
N VAL A 555 -3.38 20.16 -9.21
CA VAL A 555 -2.13 19.50 -8.82
C VAL A 555 -1.34 19.20 -10.09
N THR A 556 -0.03 19.51 -10.10
CA THR A 556 0.83 19.21 -11.25
C THR A 556 2.19 18.69 -10.84
N ARG A 557 2.71 17.76 -11.64
CA ARG A 557 4.09 17.28 -11.57
C ARG A 557 4.67 17.23 -12.99
N ASN A 558 5.76 17.97 -13.19
CA ASN A 558 6.43 18.10 -14.47
C ASN A 558 7.89 17.70 -14.29
N THR A 559 8.35 16.65 -14.96
CA THR A 559 9.72 16.15 -14.86
C THR A 559 10.42 16.25 -16.19
N LEU A 560 11.45 17.10 -16.25
CA LEU A 560 12.38 17.16 -17.36
C LEU A 560 13.59 16.29 -17.04
N TYR A 561 13.89 15.31 -17.90
CA TYR A 561 14.97 14.40 -17.66
C TYR A 561 15.73 14.00 -18.93
N PHE A 562 16.99 13.68 -18.74
CA PHE A 562 17.86 13.05 -19.71
C PHE A 562 17.94 11.55 -19.41
N SER A 563 17.94 10.70 -20.44
CA SER A 563 18.18 9.27 -20.29
C SER A 563 18.95 8.68 -21.46
N SER A 564 20.04 7.98 -21.17
CA SER A 564 20.88 7.34 -22.19
C SER A 564 21.80 6.27 -21.60
N ASP A 565 22.26 5.36 -22.47
CA ASP A 565 23.42 4.53 -22.17
C ASP A 565 24.70 5.38 -22.23
N VAL A 566 25.52 5.30 -21.20
CA VAL A 566 26.80 6.01 -21.07
C VAL A 566 27.95 5.03 -20.86
N PHE A 567 29.21 5.52 -20.98
CA PHE A 567 30.41 4.71 -20.80
C PHE A 567 30.41 3.43 -21.63
N LYS A 568 30.17 3.55 -22.95
CA LYS A 568 30.09 2.42 -23.90
C LYS A 568 29.05 1.36 -23.49
N LYS A 569 27.91 1.80 -22.97
CA LYS A 569 26.80 0.99 -22.45
C LYS A 569 27.08 0.23 -21.14
N ALA A 570 28.14 0.59 -20.42
CA ALA A 570 28.43 0.01 -19.11
C ALA A 570 27.40 0.48 -18.04
N MET A 571 26.79 1.66 -18.24
CA MET A 571 25.79 2.23 -17.34
C MET A 571 24.65 2.87 -18.14
N TYR A 572 23.41 2.62 -17.75
CA TYR A 572 22.26 3.41 -18.17
C TYR A 572 22.01 4.49 -17.13
N LEU A 573 21.97 5.74 -17.57
CA LEU A 573 21.79 6.92 -16.72
C LEU A 573 20.46 7.60 -17.02
N GLN A 574 19.73 7.98 -15.98
CA GLN A 574 18.57 8.88 -16.04
C GLN A 574 18.74 9.97 -14.98
N THR A 575 18.73 11.22 -15.38
CA THR A 575 18.89 12.37 -14.48
C THR A 575 18.00 13.51 -14.91
N GLY A 576 17.49 14.27 -13.96
CA GLY A 576 16.57 15.35 -14.26
C GLY A 576 16.07 16.11 -13.04
N VAL A 577 15.14 17.04 -13.31
CA VAL A 577 14.47 17.87 -12.33
C VAL A 577 12.99 17.61 -12.38
N THR A 578 12.37 17.47 -11.22
CA THR A 578 10.93 17.37 -11.03
C THR A 578 10.40 18.62 -10.37
N PHE A 579 9.46 19.28 -11.02
CA PHE A 579 8.65 20.37 -10.47
C PHE A 579 7.32 19.81 -9.99
N LYS A 580 6.91 20.14 -8.76
CA LYS A 580 5.60 19.82 -8.17
C LYS A 580 4.95 21.11 -7.69
N TYR A 581 3.64 21.20 -7.88
CA TYR A 581 2.85 22.35 -7.42
C TYR A 581 1.40 21.92 -7.21
N PHE A 582 0.75 22.50 -6.22
CA PHE A 582 -0.69 22.44 -6.02
C PHE A 582 -1.21 23.79 -5.53
N THR A 583 -2.47 24.10 -5.88
CA THR A 583 -3.12 25.33 -5.45
C THR A 583 -3.39 25.32 -3.96
N ALA A 584 -3.30 26.49 -3.32
CA ALA A 584 -3.70 26.65 -1.92
C ALA A 584 -5.16 26.23 -1.71
N TYR A 585 -5.43 25.62 -0.57
CA TYR A 585 -6.74 25.16 -0.15
C TYR A 585 -6.76 24.97 1.37
N ASN A 586 -7.95 24.88 1.97
CA ASN A 586 -8.07 24.53 3.39
C ASN A 586 -7.57 23.11 3.62
N MET A 587 -6.28 22.99 3.92
CA MET A 587 -5.61 21.70 4.09
C MET A 587 -6.06 21.08 5.42
N ASN A 588 -6.43 19.79 5.39
CA ASN A 588 -6.90 19.09 6.58
C ASN A 588 -5.84 19.09 7.68
N GLY A 589 -6.28 19.32 8.93
CA GLY A 589 -5.45 19.15 10.12
C GLY A 589 -5.25 17.67 10.45
N TYR A 590 -4.27 17.38 11.28
CA TYR A 590 -3.95 16.01 11.71
C TYR A 590 -4.15 15.87 13.22
N ASN A 591 -4.82 14.78 13.61
CA ASN A 591 -5.07 14.43 15.01
C ASN A 591 -4.31 13.14 15.39
N PRO A 592 -3.28 13.24 16.25
CA PRO A 592 -2.49 12.09 16.68
C PRO A 592 -3.25 11.04 17.49
N VAL A 593 -4.22 11.46 18.35
CA VAL A 593 -5.01 10.55 19.19
C VAL A 593 -5.79 9.57 18.33
N LEU A 594 -6.42 10.06 17.25
CA LEU A 594 -7.20 9.25 16.33
C LEU A 594 -6.36 8.61 15.22
N GLY A 595 -5.16 9.17 14.94
CA GLY A 595 -4.39 8.81 13.75
C GLY A 595 -5.11 9.17 12.45
N GLU A 596 -5.90 10.25 12.45
CA GLU A 596 -6.76 10.68 11.35
C GLU A 596 -6.55 12.14 10.98
N PHE A 597 -6.97 12.49 9.77
CA PHE A 597 -7.09 13.89 9.36
C PHE A 597 -8.49 14.41 9.69
N TYR A 598 -8.55 15.68 10.06
CA TYR A 598 -9.82 16.39 10.31
C TYR A 598 -9.98 17.61 9.40
N VAL A 599 -11.21 17.92 9.08
CA VAL A 599 -11.58 19.07 8.26
C VAL A 599 -11.43 20.34 9.09
N GLN A 600 -10.68 21.29 8.57
CA GLN A 600 -10.60 22.66 9.06
C GLN A 600 -10.81 23.64 7.90
N ASN A 601 -11.40 24.80 8.17
CA ASN A 601 -11.75 25.83 7.19
C ASN A 601 -11.26 27.22 7.60
N LYS A 602 -10.25 27.27 8.48
CA LYS A 602 -9.63 28.51 9.00
C LYS A 602 -8.41 28.90 8.18
N GLU A 603 -7.58 27.94 7.78
CA GLU A 603 -6.27 28.19 7.20
C GLU A 603 -6.12 27.52 5.82
N GLU A 604 -5.75 28.34 4.82
CA GLU A 604 -5.37 27.85 3.48
C GLU A 604 -3.86 27.65 3.40
N LEU A 605 -3.44 26.44 3.03
CA LEU A 605 -2.04 26.05 2.85
C LEU A 605 -1.80 25.54 1.43
N GLY A 606 -0.56 25.64 0.96
CA GLY A 606 -0.18 25.26 -0.40
C GLY A 606 0.19 26.47 -1.26
N GLY A 607 0.11 26.33 -2.58
CA GLY A 607 0.46 27.42 -3.51
C GLY A 607 1.96 27.64 -3.68
N TYR A 608 2.81 26.73 -3.21
CA TYR A 608 4.27 26.84 -3.27
C TYR A 608 4.88 25.80 -4.23
N PRO A 609 5.99 26.13 -4.91
CA PRO A 609 6.69 25.23 -5.79
C PRO A 609 7.64 24.30 -5.02
N LEU A 610 7.69 23.04 -5.39
CA LEU A 610 8.66 22.06 -4.91
C LEU A 610 9.52 21.57 -6.07
N LEU A 611 10.84 21.62 -5.90
CA LEU A 611 11.80 21.15 -6.90
C LEU A 611 12.66 20.01 -6.33
N ASP A 612 12.65 18.89 -7.02
CA ASP A 612 13.49 17.73 -6.72
C ASP A 612 14.47 17.52 -7.89
N PHE A 613 15.73 17.21 -7.58
CA PHE A 613 16.71 16.76 -8.54
C PHE A 613 17.01 15.27 -8.30
N PHE A 614 17.23 14.50 -9.37
CA PHE A 614 17.55 13.08 -9.23
C PHE A 614 18.61 12.59 -10.22
N ILE A 615 19.36 11.58 -9.79
CA ILE A 615 20.27 10.79 -10.59
C ILE A 615 19.98 9.31 -10.32
N ASN A 616 19.51 8.60 -11.34
CA ASN A 616 19.27 7.17 -11.29
C ASN A 616 20.21 6.47 -12.26
N ALA A 617 20.88 5.42 -11.83
CA ALA A 617 21.80 4.67 -12.64
C ALA A 617 21.51 3.17 -12.57
N ARG A 618 21.71 2.46 -13.68
CA ARG A 618 21.70 1.01 -13.73
C ARG A 618 23.07 0.52 -14.22
N ILE A 619 23.68 -0.32 -13.39
CA ILE A 619 24.95 -0.97 -13.68
C ILE A 619 24.73 -2.46 -13.52
N GLN A 620 24.70 -3.19 -14.63
CA GLN A 620 24.36 -4.63 -14.67
C GLN A 620 22.99 -4.89 -13.99
N GLN A 621 22.98 -5.64 -12.88
CA GLN A 621 21.77 -5.99 -12.11
C GLN A 621 21.50 -5.02 -10.94
N THR A 622 22.33 -4.00 -10.76
CA THR A 622 22.22 -3.03 -9.69
C THR A 622 21.62 -1.74 -10.19
N ARG A 623 20.66 -1.20 -9.45
CA ARG A 623 20.08 0.12 -9.66
C ARG A 623 20.46 1.01 -8.49
N ILE A 624 20.94 2.20 -8.79
CA ILE A 624 21.39 3.19 -7.80
C ILE A 624 20.53 4.43 -7.96
N TYR A 625 20.07 4.99 -6.88
CA TYR A 625 19.21 6.17 -6.82
C TYR A 625 19.82 7.23 -5.93
N LEU A 626 19.90 8.45 -6.43
CA LEU A 626 20.22 9.64 -5.67
C LEU A 626 19.12 10.66 -5.93
N LYS A 627 18.53 11.22 -4.87
CA LYS A 627 17.49 12.24 -4.98
C LYS A 627 17.79 13.36 -4.00
N ALA A 628 17.83 14.60 -4.50
CA ALA A 628 17.87 15.82 -3.73
C ALA A 628 16.44 16.40 -3.73
N GLU A 629 15.74 16.25 -2.62
CA GLU A 629 14.35 16.71 -2.46
C GLU A 629 14.33 18.13 -1.94
N HIS A 630 13.38 18.94 -2.43
CA HIS A 630 13.15 20.32 -2.03
C HIS A 630 14.43 21.18 -2.11
N PHE A 631 15.23 21.01 -3.17
CA PHE A 631 16.48 21.75 -3.29
C PHE A 631 16.28 23.27 -3.47
N ASN A 632 15.07 23.71 -3.83
CA ASN A 632 14.70 25.13 -3.92
C ASN A 632 14.50 25.80 -2.56
N SER A 633 14.41 25.07 -1.45
CA SER A 633 14.26 25.67 -0.11
C SER A 633 15.34 26.70 0.21
N SER A 634 16.55 26.53 -0.35
CA SER A 634 17.66 27.48 -0.16
C SER A 634 17.47 28.86 -0.80
N PHE A 635 16.51 29.04 -1.72
CA PHE A 635 16.28 30.29 -2.44
C PHE A 635 14.80 30.70 -2.57
N SER A 636 13.84 29.79 -2.33
CA SER A 636 12.40 30.10 -2.35
C SER A 636 11.74 30.11 -0.96
N GLY A 637 12.53 29.85 0.09
CA GLY A 637 12.03 29.68 1.44
C GLY A 637 11.69 28.22 1.77
N TYR A 638 11.54 27.93 3.03
CA TYR A 638 11.26 26.60 3.59
C TYR A 638 9.98 26.56 4.44
N ASP A 639 9.28 27.67 4.57
CA ASP A 639 8.04 27.87 5.35
C ASP A 639 6.83 27.25 4.64
N TYR A 640 6.97 25.95 4.34
CA TYR A 640 5.97 25.13 3.68
C TYR A 640 5.40 24.14 4.66
N TYR A 641 4.09 23.89 4.57
CA TYR A 641 3.34 23.05 5.49
C TYR A 641 2.68 21.89 4.76
N ALA A 642 2.61 20.75 5.43
CA ALA A 642 1.91 19.55 4.98
C ALA A 642 0.56 19.35 5.69
N ALA A 643 0.34 20.05 6.79
CA ALA A 643 -0.92 20.25 7.51
C ALA A 643 -0.73 21.47 8.43
N PRO A 644 -1.79 22.07 8.99
CA PRO A 644 -1.66 23.11 10.04
C PRO A 644 -0.67 22.67 11.13
N ASN A 645 0.30 23.52 11.44
CA ASN A 645 1.41 23.29 12.37
C ASN A 645 2.42 22.18 12.01
N TYR A 646 2.23 21.43 10.92
CA TYR A 646 3.16 20.39 10.48
C TYR A 646 3.96 20.84 9.27
N PRO A 647 5.26 21.16 9.43
CA PRO A 647 6.10 21.65 8.34
C PRO A 647 6.35 20.56 7.30
N TYR A 648 6.50 20.99 6.05
CA TYR A 648 7.09 20.17 5.03
C TYR A 648 8.59 20.04 5.28
N ARG A 649 9.21 19.02 4.70
CA ARG A 649 10.66 18.77 4.88
C ARG A 649 11.53 19.80 4.21
N ASP A 650 12.63 20.16 4.86
CA ASP A 650 13.72 20.94 4.30
C ASP A 650 14.44 20.18 3.17
N PHE A 651 15.46 20.83 2.61
CA PHE A 651 16.38 20.17 1.67
C PHE A 651 16.99 18.89 2.25
N VAL A 652 16.93 17.81 1.48
CA VAL A 652 17.50 16.52 1.86
C VAL A 652 18.04 15.78 0.65
N ILE A 653 19.19 15.12 0.83
CA ILE A 653 19.75 14.20 -0.15
C ILE A 653 19.54 12.77 0.33
N ARG A 654 18.95 11.95 -0.53
CA ARG A 654 18.72 10.53 -0.25
C ARG A 654 19.43 9.65 -1.28
N PHE A 655 19.97 8.55 -0.78
CA PHE A 655 20.58 7.49 -1.57
C PHE A 655 19.77 6.21 -1.48
N GLY A 656 19.73 5.45 -2.55
CA GLY A 656 19.08 4.13 -2.57
C GLY A 656 19.75 3.17 -3.53
N LEU A 657 19.58 1.88 -3.24
CA LEU A 657 20.15 0.77 -4.00
C LEU A 657 19.12 -0.35 -4.14
N VAL A 658 18.97 -0.89 -5.33
CA VAL A 658 18.25 -2.16 -5.54
C VAL A 658 19.18 -3.18 -6.19
N TRP A 659 19.23 -4.35 -5.62
CA TRP A 659 20.02 -5.45 -6.12
C TRP A 659 19.21 -6.73 -6.22
N ASN A 660 19.20 -7.33 -7.42
CA ASN A 660 18.50 -8.57 -7.69
C ASN A 660 19.51 -9.70 -7.89
N PHE A 661 19.35 -10.77 -7.13
CA PHE A 661 20.17 -11.98 -7.21
C PHE A 661 19.33 -13.14 -7.78
N PHE A 662 19.93 -13.88 -8.68
CA PHE A 662 19.40 -15.14 -9.21
C PHE A 662 20.46 -16.21 -9.02
N SER A 663 20.09 -17.34 -8.40
CA SER A 663 21.00 -18.48 -8.18
C SER A 663 20.72 -19.61 -9.17
#